data_805f197c4e77aa5c82a0f92e0a290a73
#
_entry.id   805f197c4e77aa5c82a0f92e0a290a73
#
_cell.length_a   1.000
_cell.length_b   1.000
_cell.length_c   1.000
_cell.angle_alpha   90.00
_cell.angle_beta   90.00
_cell.angle_gamma   90.00
#
_symmetry.space_group_name_H-M   'P 1'
#
loop_
_entity.id
_entity.type
_entity.pdbx_description
1 polymer ?
#
loop_
_entity_poly.entity_id
_entity_poly.type
_entity_poly.pdbx_seq_one_letter_code
_entity_poly.pdbx_strand_id
1 'polypeptide(L)'
;MGRTDSKGRVGIGGRRVLCFCLAAAGLLPHCAAAAGIVPDGGTPTSVSNAPNGRPLVNLAPAVAGVSNNTYSSFNVTTAGATLNNAGINARTIVNQVTSTNRSLIEGEIAVAGPRANVVLANPNGITVNGGSFVNTGHVALSTGNVTFNDLQIAPGVIQRNVVLDTSTGTIVVGPGGLAGALIGLDLIAKNIVVDGPINNTFSSATAGARLLAGRSRVELNTGLSPYDNANDWLSRSATMNPDTASSYAIDITAAGSVTSGRVQLIVTDRGPGVRSAGAMNASLGDFTLTSNGNVEMLHAKIGVARDLDVTVQGGIALNDTEMKSTGGHANLSAADAIALTGSSLMASGSIKLNGTRIALTPDDAMKGATVASTQSGVVLKSAADIVNIGSLVQGQTAIDGDSDSAGAVTLNAAGRILNQSLPQTQIGILFGVQGDVSLTAGADVVNQNARILSNRNVSIDAGGDLQNIVNHSTGVRNGAVVGFSDQGGRFLFLKHRSDGFTVDYGGLDDASKLAYITADAGNVSVRAANVTNIGGSILSNGGAIDIAARDNILTQAIFTGQASYRRSCFVFCRASASSNVQAFGGVIEAQSDIQLKAGTQITNTGGTVLALGALTLDAPKTLAQGVPGYTVINRNHDLKAWFGNRWAAIYAADTGGVFTGGTGKVRLTGEADIDGGAYSAPDGVAAAGGIVTIRPPHRDLVTVGNRNHMGLVSWFGL
;
A
#
# COMPACT_ATOMS: atom_id res chain seq x y z
N MET A 1 26.43 -12.48 -56.37
CA MET A 1 27.41 -13.55 -56.19
C MET A 1 27.26 -14.03 -54.76
N GLY A 2 26.85 -15.18 -54.48
CA GLY A 2 26.52 -16.51 -54.87
C GLY A 2 25.89 -17.12 -53.66
N ARG A 3 24.74 -17.52 -53.73
CA ARG A 3 24.11 -18.86 -53.72
C ARG A 3 24.94 -19.98 -53.06
N THR A 4 24.39 -20.63 -52.03
CA THR A 4 24.01 -22.05 -52.18
C THR A 4 23.14 -22.52 -50.99
N ASP A 5 22.02 -23.12 -51.39
CA ASP A 5 21.14 -23.99 -50.60
C ASP A 5 21.85 -25.26 -50.13
N SER A 6 21.42 -25.84 -49.00
CA SER A 6 21.31 -27.31 -48.94
C SER A 6 20.26 -27.72 -47.87
N LYS A 7 19.20 -28.33 -48.38
CA LYS A 7 18.27 -29.21 -47.67
C LYS A 7 18.98 -30.48 -47.20
N GLY A 8 18.70 -30.93 -46.01
CA GLY A 8 19.07 -32.24 -45.48
C GLY A 8 17.94 -32.82 -44.63
N ARG A 9 17.08 -33.62 -45.27
CA ARG A 9 16.20 -34.60 -44.62
C ARG A 9 17.03 -35.84 -44.31
N VAL A 10 16.89 -36.42 -43.11
CA VAL A 10 17.08 -37.85 -42.73
C VAL A 10 16.75 -37.85 -41.23
N GLY A 11 15.99 -38.71 -40.60
CA GLY A 11 15.52 -40.04 -40.88
C GLY A 11 15.02 -40.57 -39.52
N ILE A 12 13.91 -41.23 -39.56
CA ILE A 12 13.24 -41.87 -38.41
C ILE A 12 14.12 -43.01 -37.91
N GLY A 13 14.56 -42.94 -36.64
CA GLY A 13 15.24 -44.04 -35.96
C GLY A 13 14.47 -44.44 -34.70
N GLY A 14 13.54 -45.38 -34.84
CA GLY A 14 12.86 -45.97 -33.69
C GLY A 14 13.83 -46.76 -32.81
N ARG A 15 13.95 -46.37 -31.57
CA ARG A 15 14.50 -47.23 -30.53
C ARG A 15 13.35 -47.78 -29.68
N ARG A 16 13.08 -49.06 -29.92
CA ARG A 16 12.29 -49.91 -29.04
C ARG A 16 12.99 -49.95 -27.67
N VAL A 17 12.40 -49.35 -26.67
CA VAL A 17 12.77 -49.59 -25.27
C VAL A 17 12.00 -50.83 -24.84
N LEU A 18 12.74 -51.88 -24.61
CA LEU A 18 12.28 -53.15 -24.05
C LEU A 18 11.91 -52.89 -22.58
N CYS A 19 10.62 -52.92 -22.27
CA CYS A 19 10.13 -52.93 -20.87
C CYS A 19 10.52 -54.28 -20.25
N PHE A 20 11.53 -54.30 -19.41
CA PHE A 20 11.74 -55.38 -18.42
C PHE A 20 10.75 -55.14 -17.27
N CYS A 21 9.66 -55.87 -17.26
CA CYS A 21 8.87 -56.05 -16.04
C CYS A 21 9.67 -56.90 -15.03
N LEU A 22 10.36 -56.24 -14.14
CA LEU A 22 10.76 -56.88 -12.90
C LEU A 22 9.56 -56.84 -11.94
N ALA A 23 8.96 -57.97 -11.72
CA ALA A 23 8.00 -58.19 -10.62
C ALA A 23 8.75 -58.05 -9.29
N ALA A 24 8.75 -56.85 -8.71
CA ALA A 24 9.05 -56.64 -7.31
C ALA A 24 7.74 -56.88 -6.56
N ALA A 25 7.54 -58.12 -6.15
CA ALA A 25 6.54 -58.48 -5.18
C ALA A 25 6.97 -57.91 -3.80
N GLY A 26 6.08 -57.12 -3.24
CA GLY A 26 5.98 -57.00 -1.81
C GLY A 26 6.94 -56.06 -1.10
N LEU A 27 6.46 -54.82 -0.90
CA LEU A 27 6.50 -54.05 0.35
C LEU A 27 5.64 -52.83 0.12
N LEU A 28 4.30 -53.05 -0.02
CA LEU A 28 3.38 -51.99 0.38
C LEU A 28 3.69 -51.68 1.84
N PRO A 29 4.02 -50.45 2.22
CA PRO A 29 3.99 -50.11 3.63
C PRO A 29 2.54 -50.39 4.07
N HIS A 30 2.39 -51.37 4.93
CA HIS A 30 1.16 -51.51 5.71
C HIS A 30 1.03 -50.18 6.43
N CYS A 31 0.12 -49.32 6.00
CA CYS A 31 -0.44 -48.28 6.86
C CYS A 31 -1.00 -49.08 8.06
N ALA A 32 -0.21 -49.21 9.12
CA ALA A 32 -0.77 -49.64 10.39
C ALA A 32 -1.94 -48.72 10.67
N ALA A 33 -3.15 -49.24 10.64
CA ALA A 33 -4.35 -48.50 11.04
C ALA A 33 -4.01 -47.87 12.39
N ALA A 34 -4.03 -46.55 12.48
CA ALA A 34 -3.68 -45.84 13.70
C ALA A 34 -4.56 -46.42 14.82
N ALA A 35 -3.95 -46.90 15.92
CA ALA A 35 -4.70 -47.41 17.05
C ALA A 35 -5.74 -46.33 17.45
N GLY A 36 -6.98 -46.72 17.71
CA GLY A 36 -8.06 -45.79 18.09
C GLY A 36 -7.78 -45.05 19.41
N ILE A 37 -8.78 -44.93 20.26
CA ILE A 37 -8.61 -44.36 21.60
C ILE A 37 -8.22 -45.52 22.56
N VAL A 38 -6.97 -45.47 23.07
CA VAL A 38 -6.41 -46.52 23.94
C VAL A 38 -5.88 -45.89 25.25
N PRO A 39 -6.54 -46.13 26.39
CA PRO A 39 -6.03 -45.71 27.70
C PRO A 39 -4.64 -46.30 27.97
N ASP A 40 -3.78 -45.59 28.72
CA ASP A 40 -2.44 -46.05 29.11
C ASP A 40 -2.41 -46.74 30.46
N GLY A 41 -3.53 -46.74 31.18
CA GLY A 41 -3.65 -47.30 32.54
C GLY A 41 -3.14 -46.35 33.65
N GLY A 42 -2.66 -45.15 33.32
CA GLY A 42 -2.24 -44.12 34.30
C GLY A 42 -3.40 -43.46 35.05
N THR A 43 -4.62 -43.57 34.52
CA THR A 43 -5.86 -43.08 35.13
C THR A 43 -6.94 -44.15 35.03
N PRO A 44 -8.02 -44.10 35.88
CA PRO A 44 -9.12 -45.06 35.83
C PRO A 44 -10.08 -44.77 34.64
N THR A 45 -9.50 -44.40 33.51
CA THR A 45 -10.22 -44.17 32.23
C THR A 45 -10.36 -45.52 31.50
N SER A 46 -11.52 -45.80 30.94
CA SER A 46 -11.74 -46.98 30.11
C SER A 46 -12.50 -46.64 28.82
N VAL A 47 -12.32 -47.48 27.81
CA VAL A 47 -13.02 -47.32 26.51
C VAL A 47 -13.81 -48.56 26.24
N SER A 48 -15.09 -48.38 25.90
CA SER A 48 -16.00 -49.38 25.42
C SER A 48 -16.59 -48.96 24.08
N ASN A 49 -17.21 -49.86 23.36
CA ASN A 49 -17.88 -49.51 22.13
C ASN A 49 -19.39 -49.42 22.36
N ALA A 50 -20.00 -48.34 21.92
CA ALA A 50 -21.45 -48.21 21.85
C ALA A 50 -22.04 -49.25 20.84
N PRO A 51 -23.34 -49.54 20.87
CA PRO A 51 -23.96 -50.48 19.93
C PRO A 51 -23.76 -50.16 18.46
N ASN A 52 -23.57 -48.90 18.14
CA ASN A 52 -23.26 -48.40 16.77
C ASN A 52 -21.75 -48.46 16.40
N GLY A 53 -20.93 -49.10 17.24
CA GLY A 53 -19.48 -49.20 17.04
C GLY A 53 -18.66 -47.95 17.39
N ARG A 54 -19.31 -46.87 17.84
CA ARG A 54 -18.64 -45.61 18.23
C ARG A 54 -17.95 -45.79 19.59
N PRO A 55 -16.65 -45.46 19.76
CA PRO A 55 -15.97 -45.48 21.03
C PRO A 55 -16.70 -44.63 22.09
N LEU A 56 -16.92 -45.21 23.25
CA LEU A 56 -17.46 -44.57 24.45
C LEU A 56 -16.34 -44.55 25.51
N VAL A 57 -15.83 -43.37 25.78
CA VAL A 57 -14.78 -43.12 26.77
C VAL A 57 -15.47 -42.90 28.12
N ASN A 58 -15.30 -43.83 29.04
CA ASN A 58 -15.71 -43.69 30.45
C ASN A 58 -14.62 -42.92 31.17
N LEU A 59 -14.97 -41.72 31.61
CA LEU A 59 -13.99 -40.75 32.16
C LEU A 59 -13.60 -41.10 33.59
N ALA A 60 -12.38 -40.75 33.96
CA ALA A 60 -11.90 -40.78 35.34
C ALA A 60 -12.72 -39.79 36.20
N PRO A 61 -12.86 -40.10 37.52
CA PRO A 61 -13.54 -39.20 38.45
C PRO A 61 -12.97 -37.78 38.44
N ALA A 62 -13.83 -36.77 38.52
CA ALA A 62 -13.43 -35.38 38.53
C ALA A 62 -12.84 -34.96 39.90
N VAL A 63 -11.70 -34.27 39.89
CA VAL A 63 -11.10 -33.63 41.05
C VAL A 63 -11.18 -32.12 40.85
N ALA A 64 -11.80 -31.41 41.78
CA ALA A 64 -12.03 -29.97 41.70
C ALA A 64 -12.68 -29.52 40.38
N GLY A 65 -13.55 -30.37 39.80
CA GLY A 65 -14.25 -30.16 38.56
C GLY A 65 -13.48 -30.54 37.28
N VAL A 66 -12.28 -31.11 37.40
CA VAL A 66 -11.46 -31.55 36.27
C VAL A 66 -11.34 -33.07 36.26
N SER A 67 -11.74 -33.71 35.17
CA SER A 67 -11.49 -35.13 34.89
C SER A 67 -10.22 -35.26 34.06
N ASN A 68 -9.19 -35.88 34.58
CA ASN A 68 -7.92 -36.12 33.89
C ASN A 68 -7.86 -37.55 33.34
N ASN A 69 -7.66 -37.70 32.06
CA ASN A 69 -7.66 -38.97 31.34
C ASN A 69 -6.39 -39.10 30.51
N THR A 70 -5.70 -40.23 30.66
CA THR A 70 -4.39 -40.50 30.02
C THR A 70 -4.48 -41.64 29.00
N TYR A 71 -3.76 -41.50 27.90
CA TYR A 71 -3.86 -42.42 26.76
C TYR A 71 -2.47 -42.72 26.17
N SER A 72 -2.30 -43.95 25.69
CA SER A 72 -1.20 -44.31 24.80
C SER A 72 -1.51 -43.95 23.33
N SER A 73 -2.81 -43.76 22.96
CA SER A 73 -3.25 -43.31 21.65
C SER A 73 -4.61 -42.63 21.78
N PHE A 74 -4.79 -41.49 21.11
CA PHE A 74 -6.08 -40.82 21.02
C PHE A 74 -6.32 -40.43 19.56
N ASN A 75 -6.94 -41.35 18.80
CA ASN A 75 -7.33 -41.16 17.43
C ASN A 75 -8.86 -41.33 17.30
N VAL A 76 -9.49 -40.41 16.60
CA VAL A 76 -10.95 -40.42 16.38
C VAL A 76 -11.20 -40.57 14.88
N THR A 77 -11.75 -41.72 14.52
CA THR A 77 -12.14 -41.98 13.11
C THR A 77 -13.40 -41.21 12.73
N THR A 78 -13.80 -41.28 11.47
CA THR A 78 -15.06 -40.67 10.96
C THR A 78 -16.31 -41.11 11.69
N ALA A 79 -16.30 -42.26 12.42
CA ALA A 79 -17.39 -42.68 13.27
C ALA A 79 -17.58 -41.80 14.52
N GLY A 80 -16.58 -40.98 14.85
CA GLY A 80 -16.55 -40.13 16.03
C GLY A 80 -16.22 -40.86 17.33
N ALA A 81 -16.30 -40.15 18.46
CA ALA A 81 -16.12 -40.67 19.81
C ALA A 81 -17.04 -39.95 20.80
N THR A 82 -17.39 -40.60 21.88
CA THR A 82 -18.21 -40.01 22.94
C THR A 82 -17.46 -40.02 24.27
N LEU A 83 -17.31 -38.84 24.91
CA LEU A 83 -16.78 -38.67 26.25
C LEU A 83 -17.97 -38.74 27.23
N ASN A 84 -18.01 -39.77 28.04
CA ASN A 84 -19.14 -40.04 28.96
C ASN A 84 -18.96 -39.24 30.28
N ASN A 85 -19.58 -38.05 30.29
CA ASN A 85 -19.60 -37.15 31.46
C ASN A 85 -20.81 -37.39 32.38
N ALA A 86 -21.70 -38.34 32.01
CA ALA A 86 -22.86 -38.70 32.83
C ALA A 86 -22.42 -39.31 34.18
N GLY A 87 -22.82 -38.68 35.26
CA GLY A 87 -22.44 -39.10 36.62
C GLY A 87 -21.05 -38.62 37.08
N ILE A 88 -20.16 -38.20 36.16
CA ILE A 88 -18.85 -37.62 36.50
C ILE A 88 -19.02 -36.11 36.75
N ASN A 89 -19.84 -35.42 35.95
CA ASN A 89 -20.16 -34.00 36.07
C ASN A 89 -18.90 -33.08 36.07
N ALA A 90 -17.88 -33.48 35.30
CA ALA A 90 -16.70 -32.65 35.12
C ALA A 90 -17.05 -31.36 34.37
N ARG A 91 -16.57 -30.21 34.85
CA ARG A 91 -16.60 -28.95 34.12
C ARG A 91 -15.59 -28.93 32.99
N THR A 92 -14.41 -29.57 33.21
CA THR A 92 -13.35 -29.67 32.20
C THR A 92 -12.89 -31.12 32.10
N ILE A 93 -12.83 -31.64 30.89
CA ILE A 93 -12.32 -32.97 30.55
C ILE A 93 -10.97 -32.77 29.89
N VAL A 94 -9.91 -33.27 30.53
CA VAL A 94 -8.54 -33.28 30.01
C VAL A 94 -8.23 -34.67 29.46
N ASN A 95 -7.84 -34.71 28.19
CA ASN A 95 -7.37 -35.90 27.49
C ASN A 95 -5.91 -35.66 27.10
N GLN A 96 -4.98 -36.42 27.66
CA GLN A 96 -3.55 -36.30 27.40
C GLN A 96 -2.93 -37.58 26.87
N VAL A 97 -2.19 -37.47 25.77
CA VAL A 97 -1.42 -38.61 25.21
C VAL A 97 -0.06 -38.59 25.84
N THR A 98 0.30 -39.70 26.50
CA THR A 98 1.55 -39.87 27.25
C THR A 98 2.60 -40.64 26.47
N SER A 99 2.26 -41.26 25.34
CA SER A 99 3.15 -41.98 24.44
C SER A 99 3.82 -41.06 23.40
N THR A 100 4.51 -41.64 22.44
CA THR A 100 5.07 -40.93 21.27
C THR A 100 4.14 -40.90 20.05
N ASN A 101 2.92 -41.40 20.16
CA ASN A 101 1.96 -41.43 19.07
C ASN A 101 1.35 -40.08 18.83
N ARG A 102 1.22 -39.67 17.56
CA ARG A 102 0.45 -38.48 17.18
C ARG A 102 -1.06 -38.74 17.25
N SER A 103 -1.85 -37.71 17.40
CA SER A 103 -3.31 -37.80 17.35
C SER A 103 -3.84 -37.43 15.97
N LEU A 104 -4.81 -38.23 15.48
CA LEU A 104 -5.57 -37.97 14.27
C LEU A 104 -7.07 -37.90 14.59
N ILE A 105 -7.70 -36.76 14.29
CA ILE A 105 -9.12 -36.49 14.57
C ILE A 105 -9.82 -36.29 13.24
N GLU A 106 -10.63 -37.29 12.82
CA GLU A 106 -11.37 -37.29 11.56
C GLU A 106 -12.88 -37.27 11.77
N GLY A 107 -13.34 -37.29 13.00
CA GLY A 107 -14.75 -37.34 13.32
C GLY A 107 -15.13 -36.52 14.55
N GLU A 108 -16.42 -36.59 14.88
CA GLU A 108 -17.03 -35.85 15.97
C GLU A 108 -16.57 -36.36 17.35
N ILE A 109 -16.21 -35.45 18.24
CA ILE A 109 -16.04 -35.68 19.68
C ILE A 109 -17.24 -35.06 20.38
N ALA A 110 -18.11 -35.90 20.94
CA ALA A 110 -19.30 -35.49 21.68
C ALA A 110 -19.15 -35.73 23.18
N VAL A 111 -19.66 -34.82 24.00
CA VAL A 111 -19.80 -35.03 25.46
C VAL A 111 -21.20 -35.53 25.78
N ALA A 112 -21.30 -36.73 26.36
CA ALA A 112 -22.57 -37.27 26.86
C ALA A 112 -22.80 -36.79 28.31
N GLY A 113 -24.03 -36.40 28.64
CA GLY A 113 -24.39 -35.84 29.94
C GLY A 113 -24.18 -34.33 30.01
N PRO A 114 -23.76 -33.75 31.17
CA PRO A 114 -23.55 -32.32 31.30
C PRO A 114 -22.48 -31.79 30.35
N ARG A 115 -22.76 -30.62 29.78
CA ARG A 115 -21.77 -29.89 28.92
C ARG A 115 -20.45 -29.69 29.66
N ALA A 116 -19.34 -29.83 28.96
CA ALA A 116 -18.01 -29.65 29.55
C ALA A 116 -17.06 -28.89 28.59
N ASN A 117 -16.02 -28.29 29.13
CA ASN A 117 -14.87 -27.84 28.37
C ASN A 117 -13.97 -29.06 28.07
N VAL A 118 -13.32 -29.10 26.92
CA VAL A 118 -12.50 -30.22 26.48
C VAL A 118 -11.08 -29.75 26.17
N VAL A 119 -10.10 -30.39 26.76
CA VAL A 119 -8.69 -30.24 26.42
C VAL A 119 -8.18 -31.56 25.83
N LEU A 120 -7.57 -31.50 24.65
CA LEU A 120 -6.78 -32.57 24.07
C LEU A 120 -5.33 -32.11 23.95
N ALA A 121 -4.44 -32.77 24.72
CA ALA A 121 -3.03 -32.45 24.73
C ALA A 121 -2.20 -33.61 24.20
N ASN A 122 -1.35 -33.34 23.19
CA ASN A 122 -0.44 -34.32 22.63
C ASN A 122 0.89 -33.66 22.19
N PRO A 123 1.97 -33.77 22.97
CA PRO A 123 3.26 -33.17 22.64
C PRO A 123 3.83 -33.60 21.28
N ASN A 124 3.41 -34.73 20.75
CA ASN A 124 3.91 -35.27 19.48
C ASN A 124 3.20 -34.69 18.27
N GLY A 125 2.10 -33.97 18.47
CA GLY A 125 1.31 -33.29 17.44
C GLY A 125 -0.11 -33.83 17.30
N ILE A 126 -0.96 -33.00 16.75
CA ILE A 126 -2.37 -33.27 16.51
C ILE A 126 -2.69 -32.92 15.06
N THR A 127 -3.31 -33.84 14.34
CA THR A 127 -3.91 -33.57 13.02
C THR A 127 -5.41 -33.64 13.16
N VAL A 128 -6.11 -32.59 12.71
CA VAL A 128 -7.57 -32.56 12.61
C VAL A 128 -7.95 -32.51 11.13
N ASN A 129 -8.75 -33.49 10.67
CA ASN A 129 -9.14 -33.57 9.27
C ASN A 129 -10.61 -34.01 9.15
N GLY A 130 -11.53 -33.11 9.47
CA GLY A 130 -12.96 -33.39 9.55
C GLY A 130 -13.46 -33.53 10.99
N GLY A 131 -12.69 -33.08 11.98
CA GLY A 131 -13.08 -33.11 13.39
C GLY A 131 -14.15 -32.09 13.73
N SER A 132 -15.03 -32.45 14.66
CA SER A 132 -16.02 -31.54 15.24
C SER A 132 -16.24 -31.82 16.73
N PHE A 133 -16.80 -30.80 17.43
CA PHE A 133 -17.09 -30.89 18.84
C PHE A 133 -18.57 -30.58 19.12
N VAL A 134 -19.23 -31.45 19.93
CA VAL A 134 -20.62 -31.31 20.27
C VAL A 134 -20.83 -31.38 21.78
N ASN A 135 -21.74 -30.57 22.30
CA ASN A 135 -22.04 -30.39 23.72
C ASN A 135 -20.77 -29.95 24.53
N THR A 136 -19.92 -29.10 23.91
CA THR A 136 -18.70 -28.58 24.50
C THR A 136 -18.77 -27.05 24.61
N GLY A 137 -18.21 -26.49 25.69
CA GLY A 137 -18.10 -25.03 25.88
C GLY A 137 -16.85 -24.46 25.18
N HIS A 138 -15.71 -24.66 25.83
CA HIS A 138 -14.39 -24.32 25.28
C HIS A 138 -13.69 -25.61 24.86
N VAL A 139 -12.89 -25.51 23.80
CA VAL A 139 -12.03 -26.59 23.33
C VAL A 139 -10.60 -26.07 23.20
N ALA A 140 -9.64 -26.73 23.82
CA ALA A 140 -8.22 -26.50 23.59
C ALA A 140 -7.57 -27.75 22.99
N LEU A 141 -6.99 -27.61 21.81
CA LEU A 141 -6.07 -28.58 21.21
C LEU A 141 -4.66 -28.08 21.46
N SER A 142 -3.81 -28.87 22.11
CA SER A 142 -2.46 -28.42 22.49
C SER A 142 -1.38 -29.47 22.25
N THR A 143 -0.21 -28.97 21.85
CA THR A 143 1.03 -29.78 21.91
C THR A 143 1.83 -29.54 23.19
N GLY A 144 1.25 -28.88 24.19
CA GLY A 144 1.86 -28.68 25.50
C GLY A 144 1.78 -29.90 26.40
N ASN A 145 2.77 -30.04 27.28
CA ASN A 145 2.71 -30.96 28.41
C ASN A 145 1.73 -30.42 29.44
N VAL A 146 0.87 -31.31 29.95
CA VAL A 146 -0.15 -30.95 30.94
C VAL A 146 0.42 -31.02 32.35
N THR A 147 0.21 -29.94 33.08
CA THR A 147 0.40 -29.90 34.55
C THR A 147 -0.82 -29.21 35.17
N PHE A 148 -0.94 -29.26 36.49
CA PHE A 148 -2.08 -28.66 37.19
C PHE A 148 -1.61 -27.63 38.20
N ASN A 149 -2.35 -26.54 38.31
CA ASN A 149 -2.17 -25.52 39.33
C ASN A 149 -3.41 -25.47 40.22
N ASP A 150 -3.26 -25.98 41.45
CA ASP A 150 -4.33 -26.04 42.45
C ASP A 150 -4.36 -24.71 43.24
N LEU A 151 -5.41 -23.96 43.08
CA LEU A 151 -5.63 -22.67 43.71
C LEU A 151 -6.67 -22.80 44.82
N GLN A 152 -6.39 -22.37 46.01
CA GLN A 152 -7.36 -22.25 47.08
C GLN A 152 -8.17 -20.92 46.85
N ILE A 153 -9.37 -21.03 46.32
CA ILE A 153 -10.25 -19.90 45.99
C ILE A 153 -11.14 -19.46 47.17
N ALA A 154 -11.34 -20.38 48.16
CA ALA A 154 -12.01 -20.13 49.42
C ALA A 154 -11.54 -21.17 50.45
N PRO A 155 -11.79 -20.98 51.78
CA PRO A 155 -11.49 -21.96 52.78
C PRO A 155 -12.09 -23.33 52.43
N GLY A 156 -11.20 -24.34 52.16
CA GLY A 156 -11.59 -25.70 51.80
C GLY A 156 -12.06 -25.88 50.35
N VAL A 157 -12.06 -24.85 49.52
CA VAL A 157 -12.46 -24.90 48.09
C VAL A 157 -11.23 -24.75 47.21
N ILE A 158 -10.89 -25.80 46.48
CA ILE A 158 -9.78 -25.82 45.52
C ILE A 158 -10.32 -25.72 44.10
N GLN A 159 -9.71 -24.86 43.31
CA GLN A 159 -9.84 -24.82 41.85
C GLN A 159 -8.57 -25.40 41.24
N ARG A 160 -8.70 -26.35 40.35
CA ARG A 160 -7.58 -26.99 39.66
C ARG A 160 -7.45 -26.48 38.25
N ASN A 161 -6.60 -25.50 38.01
CA ASN A 161 -6.37 -25.01 36.65
C ASN A 161 -5.48 -25.98 35.86
N VAL A 162 -5.70 -25.99 34.54
CA VAL A 162 -4.86 -26.75 33.59
C VAL A 162 -3.77 -25.85 33.06
N VAL A 163 -2.53 -26.30 33.18
CA VAL A 163 -1.36 -25.60 32.65
C VAL A 163 -0.78 -26.40 31.49
N LEU A 164 -0.55 -25.74 30.37
CA LEU A 164 -0.03 -26.28 29.13
C LEU A 164 1.35 -25.66 28.86
N ASP A 165 2.42 -26.44 28.97
CA ASP A 165 3.79 -26.03 28.68
C ASP A 165 4.18 -26.49 27.28
N THR A 166 4.14 -25.56 26.29
CA THR A 166 4.37 -25.85 24.89
C THR A 166 5.79 -25.48 24.47
N SER A 167 6.51 -26.47 23.91
CA SER A 167 7.87 -26.25 23.37
C SER A 167 8.14 -26.96 22.05
N THR A 168 7.30 -27.93 21.69
CA THR A 168 7.44 -28.77 20.48
C THR A 168 6.07 -29.09 19.90
N GLY A 169 6.06 -29.84 18.82
CA GLY A 169 4.85 -30.37 18.19
C GLY A 169 4.15 -29.39 17.25
N THR A 170 3.38 -29.95 16.33
CA THR A 170 2.60 -29.19 15.32
C THR A 170 1.14 -29.60 15.39
N ILE A 171 0.25 -28.61 15.33
CA ILE A 171 -1.16 -28.84 15.03
C ILE A 171 -1.37 -28.60 13.54
N VAL A 172 -1.98 -29.55 12.85
CA VAL A 172 -2.36 -29.45 11.44
C VAL A 172 -3.88 -29.55 11.33
N VAL A 173 -4.50 -28.55 10.72
CA VAL A 173 -5.91 -28.62 10.30
C VAL A 173 -5.90 -28.93 8.82
N GLY A 174 -6.21 -30.19 8.48
CA GLY A 174 -6.23 -30.67 7.10
C GLY A 174 -7.48 -30.25 6.32
N PRO A 175 -7.59 -30.67 5.05
CA PRO A 175 -8.67 -30.23 4.14
C PRO A 175 -10.10 -30.51 4.65
N GLY A 176 -10.29 -31.55 5.47
CA GLY A 176 -11.59 -31.85 6.11
C GLY A 176 -12.01 -30.84 7.17
N GLY A 177 -11.09 -30.02 7.64
CA GLY A 177 -11.33 -28.91 8.55
C GLY A 177 -11.58 -29.29 10.00
N LEU A 178 -11.96 -28.27 10.77
CA LEU A 178 -12.35 -28.32 12.18
C LEU A 178 -13.59 -27.46 12.38
N ALA A 179 -14.66 -28.05 12.96
CA ALA A 179 -15.91 -27.32 13.16
C ALA A 179 -16.46 -27.48 14.60
N GLY A 180 -17.35 -26.55 14.97
CA GLY A 180 -18.09 -26.62 16.23
C GLY A 180 -18.85 -25.33 16.52
N ALA A 181 -19.82 -25.42 17.44
CA ALA A 181 -20.48 -24.26 18.03
C ALA A 181 -19.88 -24.00 19.41
N LEU A 182 -18.69 -23.37 19.43
CA LEU A 182 -17.82 -23.27 20.59
C LEU A 182 -17.77 -21.83 21.11
N ILE A 183 -17.80 -21.68 22.43
CA ILE A 183 -17.55 -20.39 23.07
C ILE A 183 -16.10 -19.99 22.85
N GLY A 184 -15.17 -20.93 22.94
CA GLY A 184 -13.76 -20.71 22.64
C GLY A 184 -13.12 -21.95 21.99
N LEU A 185 -12.36 -21.72 20.93
CA LEU A 185 -11.52 -22.71 20.27
C LEU A 185 -10.07 -22.24 20.32
N ASP A 186 -9.24 -22.93 21.06
CA ASP A 186 -7.82 -22.61 21.21
C ASP A 186 -6.96 -23.71 20.57
N LEU A 187 -6.13 -23.34 19.60
CA LEU A 187 -5.05 -24.16 19.07
C LEU A 187 -3.73 -23.65 19.65
N ILE A 188 -3.05 -24.47 20.46
CA ILE A 188 -1.86 -24.06 21.22
C ILE A 188 -0.71 -25.03 20.90
N ALA A 189 0.24 -24.60 20.07
CA ALA A 189 1.31 -25.47 19.59
C ALA A 189 2.62 -24.72 19.34
N LYS A 190 3.72 -25.46 19.14
CA LYS A 190 4.97 -24.85 18.65
C LYS A 190 4.76 -24.30 17.22
N ASN A 191 4.08 -25.09 16.37
CA ASN A 191 3.71 -24.67 15.02
C ASN A 191 2.24 -25.02 14.73
N ILE A 192 1.57 -24.21 13.97
CA ILE A 192 0.17 -24.41 13.51
C ILE A 192 0.11 -24.28 12.01
N VAL A 193 -0.41 -25.28 11.33
CA VAL A 193 -0.65 -25.29 9.88
C VAL A 193 -2.14 -25.46 9.64
N VAL A 194 -2.72 -24.56 8.84
CA VAL A 194 -4.14 -24.55 8.50
C VAL A 194 -4.30 -24.74 6.99
N ASP A 195 -4.57 -25.99 6.57
CA ASP A 195 -4.79 -26.39 5.17
C ASP A 195 -6.27 -26.56 4.81
N GLY A 196 -7.16 -26.37 5.77
CA GLY A 196 -8.59 -26.50 5.61
C GLY A 196 -9.36 -25.51 6.48
N PRO A 197 -10.70 -25.55 6.45
CA PRO A 197 -11.51 -24.58 7.18
C PRO A 197 -11.55 -24.87 8.69
N ILE A 198 -11.31 -23.83 9.49
CA ILE A 198 -11.69 -23.75 10.89
C ILE A 198 -12.97 -22.94 10.95
N ASN A 199 -14.08 -23.58 11.35
CA ASN A 199 -15.39 -22.96 11.37
C ASN A 199 -16.05 -23.06 12.76
N ASN A 200 -15.99 -21.96 13.50
CA ASN A 200 -16.71 -21.83 14.77
C ASN A 200 -18.04 -21.11 14.53
N THR A 201 -19.14 -21.85 14.62
CA THR A 201 -20.49 -21.38 14.31
C THR A 201 -21.23 -20.76 15.49
N PHE A 202 -20.61 -20.64 16.67
CA PHE A 202 -21.25 -19.99 17.81
C PHE A 202 -21.39 -18.48 17.54
N SER A 203 -22.65 -18.02 17.47
CA SER A 203 -22.98 -16.64 17.09
C SER A 203 -22.85 -15.70 18.29
N SER A 204 -21.63 -15.25 18.58
CA SER A 204 -21.33 -14.25 19.60
C SER A 204 -20.05 -13.47 19.23
N ALA A 205 -20.01 -12.19 19.54
CA ALA A 205 -18.79 -11.37 19.37
C ALA A 205 -17.66 -11.81 20.32
N THR A 206 -17.97 -12.54 21.38
CA THR A 206 -17.00 -13.09 22.32
C THR A 206 -16.54 -14.48 21.95
N ALA A 207 -17.29 -15.21 21.08
CA ALA A 207 -16.91 -16.53 20.60
C ALA A 207 -15.62 -16.45 19.79
N GLY A 208 -14.54 -17.03 20.28
CA GLY A 208 -13.20 -16.88 19.71
C GLY A 208 -12.68 -18.13 19.04
N ALA A 209 -11.90 -17.94 17.96
CA ALA A 209 -10.88 -18.90 17.52
C ALA A 209 -9.50 -18.27 17.77
N ARG A 210 -8.71 -18.90 18.63
CA ARG A 210 -7.35 -18.45 18.97
C ARG A 210 -6.32 -19.45 18.48
N LEU A 211 -5.36 -18.98 17.71
CA LEU A 211 -4.18 -19.72 17.29
C LEU A 211 -2.98 -19.16 18.02
N LEU A 212 -2.43 -19.89 18.99
CA LEU A 212 -1.26 -19.50 19.76
C LEU A 212 -0.11 -20.42 19.39
N ALA A 213 0.89 -19.87 18.72
CA ALA A 213 2.04 -20.61 18.25
C ALA A 213 3.35 -20.11 18.86
N GLY A 214 4.31 -21.04 18.99
CA GLY A 214 5.61 -20.80 19.60
C GLY A 214 5.72 -21.36 21.02
N ARG A 215 6.85 -21.10 21.65
CA ARG A 215 7.09 -21.51 23.04
C ARG A 215 6.20 -20.69 23.98
N SER A 216 5.37 -21.40 24.76
CA SER A 216 4.42 -20.74 25.65
C SER A 216 4.06 -21.57 26.85
N ARG A 217 3.71 -20.93 27.95
CA ARG A 217 3.05 -21.50 29.10
C ARG A 217 1.68 -20.86 29.25
N VAL A 218 0.66 -21.67 29.12
CA VAL A 218 -0.73 -21.24 29.16
C VAL A 218 -1.43 -21.86 30.35
N GLU A 219 -2.20 -21.09 31.10
CA GLU A 219 -3.05 -21.54 32.17
C GLU A 219 -4.52 -21.33 31.83
N LEU A 220 -5.29 -22.43 31.86
CA LEU A 220 -6.71 -22.41 31.58
C LEU A 220 -7.50 -22.37 32.88
N ASN A 221 -8.39 -21.39 33.02
CA ASN A 221 -9.26 -21.25 34.20
C ASN A 221 -10.42 -22.24 34.14
N THR A 222 -10.26 -23.39 34.78
CA THR A 222 -11.30 -24.42 34.84
C THR A 222 -12.46 -24.09 35.80
N GLY A 223 -12.36 -23.00 36.54
CA GLY A 223 -13.44 -22.48 37.39
C GLY A 223 -14.62 -21.96 36.58
N LEU A 224 -14.37 -21.56 35.31
CA LEU A 224 -15.42 -21.05 34.43
C LEU A 224 -16.41 -22.16 34.03
N SER A 225 -17.68 -21.79 33.97
CA SER A 225 -18.73 -22.67 33.48
C SER A 225 -18.54 -22.96 31.98
N PRO A 226 -18.88 -24.18 31.50
CA PRO A 226 -18.93 -24.48 30.07
C PRO A 226 -19.97 -23.66 29.28
N TYR A 227 -20.75 -22.84 29.94
CA TYR A 227 -21.74 -21.91 29.35
C TYR A 227 -21.33 -20.46 29.45
N ASP A 228 -20.15 -20.15 30.10
CA ASP A 228 -19.68 -18.80 30.26
C ASP A 228 -19.08 -18.29 28.94
N ASN A 229 -19.76 -17.35 28.29
CA ASN A 229 -19.29 -16.67 27.08
C ASN A 229 -18.84 -15.23 27.34
N ALA A 230 -18.80 -14.77 28.61
CA ALA A 230 -18.40 -13.44 28.98
C ALA A 230 -16.91 -13.34 29.35
N ASN A 231 -16.36 -14.44 29.87
CA ASN A 231 -14.99 -14.48 30.38
C ASN A 231 -14.09 -15.38 29.52
N ASP A 232 -12.85 -14.97 29.39
CA ASP A 232 -11.83 -15.79 28.73
C ASP A 232 -11.32 -16.86 29.71
N TRP A 233 -11.35 -18.11 29.30
CA TRP A 233 -10.83 -19.20 30.12
C TRP A 233 -9.29 -19.29 30.10
N LEU A 234 -8.62 -18.67 29.14
CA LEU A 234 -7.17 -18.49 29.15
C LEU A 234 -6.83 -17.38 30.14
N SER A 235 -6.51 -17.76 31.38
CA SER A 235 -6.25 -16.82 32.48
C SER A 235 -4.83 -16.26 32.51
N ARG A 236 -3.89 -16.97 31.91
CA ARG A 236 -2.48 -16.56 31.87
C ARG A 236 -1.79 -17.14 30.64
N SER A 237 -1.05 -16.29 29.96
CA SER A 237 -0.10 -16.68 28.92
C SER A 237 1.24 -16.04 29.21
N ALA A 238 2.30 -16.80 29.19
CA ALA A 238 3.67 -16.30 29.34
C ALA A 238 4.52 -16.83 28.19
N THR A 239 5.36 -15.97 27.63
CA THR A 239 6.40 -16.40 26.70
C THR A 239 7.54 -17.07 27.48
N MET A 240 7.85 -18.30 27.14
CA MET A 240 8.98 -19.03 27.73
C MET A 240 10.18 -18.90 26.81
N ASN A 241 11.14 -18.04 27.16
CA ASN A 241 12.39 -17.86 26.41
C ASN A 241 12.18 -17.98 24.90
N PRO A 242 11.75 -16.89 24.22
CA PRO A 242 11.37 -16.96 22.82
C PRO A 242 12.51 -17.52 21.99
N ASP A 243 12.21 -18.53 21.18
CA ASP A 243 13.14 -19.15 20.26
C ASP A 243 13.25 -18.33 19.00
N THR A 244 14.31 -18.50 18.22
CA THR A 244 14.36 -17.97 16.85
C THR A 244 14.00 -19.12 15.92
N ALA A 245 12.74 -19.12 15.46
CA ALA A 245 12.24 -20.15 14.56
C ALA A 245 12.84 -20.00 13.17
N SER A 246 13.11 -21.10 12.49
CA SER A 246 13.53 -21.13 11.08
C SER A 246 12.34 -21.28 10.10
N SER A 247 11.15 -21.60 10.62
CA SER A 247 9.91 -21.77 9.85
C SER A 247 8.78 -20.91 10.44
N TYR A 248 7.71 -20.73 9.67
CA TYR A 248 6.53 -20.02 10.16
C TYR A 248 5.93 -20.72 11.37
N ALA A 249 5.59 -19.94 12.37
CA ALA A 249 4.92 -20.43 13.57
C ALA A 249 3.43 -20.71 13.29
N ILE A 250 2.78 -19.81 12.54
CA ILE A 250 1.43 -20.01 11.99
C ILE A 250 1.52 -19.93 10.47
N ASP A 251 1.03 -20.96 9.79
CA ASP A 251 0.96 -21.03 8.33
C ASP A 251 -0.46 -21.36 7.89
N ILE A 252 -1.16 -20.38 7.31
CA ILE A 252 -2.51 -20.54 6.75
C ILE A 252 -2.38 -20.59 5.24
N THR A 253 -2.55 -21.77 4.65
CA THR A 253 -2.42 -21.93 3.20
C THR A 253 -3.60 -21.32 2.44
N ALA A 254 -3.52 -21.28 1.12
CA ALA A 254 -4.61 -20.78 0.28
C ALA A 254 -5.94 -21.56 0.41
N ALA A 255 -5.86 -22.84 0.82
CA ALA A 255 -7.04 -23.67 1.11
C ALA A 255 -7.50 -23.51 2.57
N GLY A 256 -6.68 -22.96 3.43
CA GLY A 256 -6.97 -22.71 4.84
C GLY A 256 -7.91 -21.54 5.05
N SER A 257 -8.76 -21.64 6.06
CA SER A 257 -9.55 -20.50 6.51
C SER A 257 -9.87 -20.57 7.98
N VAL A 258 -10.12 -19.39 8.59
CA VAL A 258 -10.53 -19.27 10.00
C VAL A 258 -11.75 -18.38 10.07
N THR A 259 -12.88 -18.93 10.47
CA THR A 259 -14.15 -18.18 10.68
C THR A 259 -14.63 -18.37 12.10
N SER A 260 -14.83 -17.27 12.81
CA SER A 260 -15.36 -17.25 14.18
C SER A 260 -16.02 -15.90 14.46
N GLY A 261 -16.69 -15.76 15.60
CA GLY A 261 -17.14 -14.47 16.08
C GLY A 261 -15.98 -13.49 16.22
N ARG A 262 -14.88 -13.94 16.83
CA ARG A 262 -13.59 -13.23 16.99
C ARG A 262 -12.45 -14.13 16.52
N VAL A 263 -11.40 -13.56 15.94
CA VAL A 263 -10.20 -14.30 15.53
C VAL A 263 -8.97 -13.68 16.18
N GLN A 264 -8.14 -14.53 16.78
CA GLN A 264 -6.92 -14.09 17.45
C GLN A 264 -5.72 -14.97 17.05
N LEU A 265 -4.67 -14.35 16.53
CA LEU A 265 -3.40 -14.98 16.23
C LEU A 265 -2.32 -14.46 17.17
N ILE A 266 -1.59 -15.37 17.82
CA ILE A 266 -0.50 -15.03 18.76
C ILE A 266 0.71 -15.85 18.40
N VAL A 267 1.84 -15.20 18.13
CA VAL A 267 3.15 -15.83 17.94
C VAL A 267 4.12 -15.34 18.99
N THR A 268 4.64 -16.27 19.79
CA THR A 268 5.56 -15.96 20.88
C THR A 268 7.03 -16.05 20.48
N ASP A 269 7.36 -16.80 19.43
CA ASP A 269 8.73 -16.94 18.93
C ASP A 269 9.08 -15.83 17.93
N ARG A 270 10.38 -15.56 17.78
CA ARG A 270 10.95 -14.67 16.76
C ARG A 270 11.15 -15.42 15.44
N GLY A 271 11.41 -14.70 14.35
CA GLY A 271 11.71 -15.25 13.03
C GLY A 271 10.56 -15.02 12.05
N PRO A 272 10.24 -15.97 11.14
CA PRO A 272 9.23 -15.76 10.11
C PRO A 272 7.83 -15.42 10.64
N GLY A 273 7.44 -15.94 11.81
CA GLY A 273 6.19 -15.59 12.50
C GLY A 273 4.94 -16.15 11.82
N VAL A 274 4.17 -15.31 11.15
CA VAL A 274 2.89 -15.67 10.51
C VAL A 274 3.01 -15.57 8.99
N ARG A 275 2.57 -16.63 8.27
CA ARG A 275 2.27 -16.58 6.86
C ARG A 275 0.79 -16.88 6.64
N SER A 276 0.12 -16.12 5.77
CA SER A 276 -1.25 -16.42 5.39
C SER A 276 -1.47 -16.17 3.90
N ALA A 277 -2.08 -17.17 3.24
CA ALA A 277 -2.64 -17.05 1.90
C ALA A 277 -4.15 -17.34 1.90
N GLY A 278 -4.73 -17.62 3.06
CA GLY A 278 -6.11 -18.03 3.25
C GLY A 278 -7.03 -16.89 3.69
N ALA A 279 -8.29 -17.26 3.95
CA ALA A 279 -9.32 -16.34 4.41
C ALA A 279 -9.47 -16.37 5.93
N MET A 280 -9.56 -15.19 6.56
CA MET A 280 -9.89 -15.06 7.98
C MET A 280 -11.09 -14.13 8.16
N ASN A 281 -12.06 -14.55 8.95
CA ASN A 281 -13.28 -13.79 9.14
C ASN A 281 -13.68 -13.73 10.63
N ALA A 282 -13.55 -12.54 11.22
CA ALA A 282 -14.10 -12.21 12.53
C ALA A 282 -15.51 -11.63 12.34
N SER A 283 -16.51 -12.50 12.29
CA SER A 283 -17.84 -12.20 11.76
C SER A 283 -18.68 -11.25 12.61
N LEU A 284 -18.39 -11.11 13.91
CA LEU A 284 -19.14 -10.29 14.85
C LEU A 284 -18.27 -9.44 15.79
N GLY A 285 -17.01 -9.76 15.93
CA GLY A 285 -16.07 -9.12 16.83
C GLY A 285 -14.79 -8.69 16.12
N ASP A 286 -13.71 -8.74 16.86
CA ASP A 286 -12.41 -8.20 16.48
C ASP A 286 -11.50 -9.26 15.85
N PHE A 287 -10.58 -8.79 15.03
CA PHE A 287 -9.41 -9.55 14.61
C PHE A 287 -8.18 -8.98 15.28
N THR A 288 -7.44 -9.82 16.01
CA THR A 288 -6.19 -9.41 16.63
C THR A 288 -5.05 -10.33 16.22
N LEU A 289 -3.91 -9.76 15.84
CA LEU A 289 -2.69 -10.48 15.56
C LEU A 289 -1.54 -9.85 16.34
N THR A 290 -0.91 -10.66 17.19
CA THR A 290 0.31 -10.27 17.93
C THR A 290 1.43 -11.23 17.59
N SER A 291 2.57 -10.74 17.09
CA SER A 291 3.67 -11.58 16.67
C SER A 291 5.03 -11.02 17.13
N ASN A 292 5.86 -11.87 17.73
CA ASN A 292 7.26 -11.55 17.97
C ASN A 292 8.14 -11.77 16.71
N GLY A 293 7.61 -12.45 15.69
CA GLY A 293 8.22 -12.60 14.36
C GLY A 293 7.58 -11.68 13.32
N ASN A 294 7.87 -11.92 12.04
CA ASN A 294 7.29 -11.19 10.92
C ASN A 294 5.86 -11.64 10.61
N VAL A 295 5.16 -10.82 9.85
CA VAL A 295 3.86 -11.17 9.26
C VAL A 295 3.95 -11.00 7.74
N GLU A 296 3.65 -12.08 7.03
CA GLU A 296 3.62 -12.12 5.57
C GLU A 296 2.26 -12.64 5.10
N MET A 297 1.55 -11.83 4.31
CA MET A 297 0.26 -12.21 3.74
C MET A 297 0.33 -12.09 2.22
N LEU A 298 -0.10 -13.15 1.53
CA LEU A 298 -0.08 -13.24 0.08
C LEU A 298 -1.44 -13.69 -0.42
N HIS A 299 -2.14 -12.83 -1.16
CA HIS A 299 -3.53 -13.05 -1.65
C HIS A 299 -4.54 -13.35 -0.53
N ALA A 300 -4.22 -13.01 0.71
CA ALA A 300 -5.08 -13.28 1.86
C ALA A 300 -6.30 -12.34 1.89
N LYS A 301 -7.40 -12.82 2.50
CA LYS A 301 -8.62 -12.03 2.70
C LYS A 301 -9.00 -12.01 4.17
N ILE A 302 -9.05 -10.82 4.76
CA ILE A 302 -9.40 -10.63 6.16
C ILE A 302 -10.62 -9.73 6.26
N GLY A 303 -11.74 -10.32 6.70
CA GLY A 303 -12.99 -9.60 6.98
C GLY A 303 -13.21 -9.48 8.48
N VAL A 304 -13.51 -8.28 8.95
CA VAL A 304 -13.70 -8.01 10.38
C VAL A 304 -14.94 -7.16 10.59
N ALA A 305 -15.78 -7.56 11.53
CA ALA A 305 -16.98 -6.80 11.85
C ALA A 305 -16.69 -5.54 12.67
N ARG A 306 -15.66 -5.58 13.53
CA ARG A 306 -15.26 -4.49 14.43
C ARG A 306 -13.82 -4.10 14.20
N ASP A 307 -12.97 -4.21 15.21
CA ASP A 307 -11.62 -3.70 15.19
C ASP A 307 -10.61 -4.70 14.62
N LEU A 308 -9.68 -4.20 13.84
CA LEU A 308 -8.58 -4.94 13.23
C LEU A 308 -7.26 -4.41 13.80
N ASP A 309 -6.63 -5.20 14.66
CA ASP A 309 -5.38 -4.82 15.30
C ASP A 309 -4.26 -5.82 15.02
N VAL A 310 -3.19 -5.34 14.42
CA VAL A 310 -1.98 -6.11 14.12
C VAL A 310 -0.78 -5.44 14.77
N THR A 311 -0.14 -6.13 15.73
CA THR A 311 1.07 -5.67 16.41
C THR A 311 2.20 -6.68 16.24
N VAL A 312 3.31 -6.24 15.66
CA VAL A 312 4.39 -7.10 15.22
C VAL A 312 5.74 -6.54 15.69
N GLN A 313 6.59 -7.40 16.26
CA GLN A 313 7.97 -7.03 16.62
C GLN A 313 8.94 -7.15 15.43
N GLY A 314 8.52 -7.73 14.33
CA GLY A 314 9.20 -7.74 13.03
C GLY A 314 8.53 -6.79 12.04
N GLY A 315 8.61 -7.11 10.75
CA GLY A 315 7.95 -6.38 9.66
C GLY A 315 6.59 -6.96 9.28
N ILE A 316 5.78 -6.15 8.61
CA ILE A 316 4.50 -6.53 8.01
C ILE A 316 4.63 -6.39 6.49
N ALA A 317 4.41 -7.49 5.76
CA ALA A 317 4.35 -7.52 4.31
C ALA A 317 2.99 -8.04 3.84
N LEU A 318 2.23 -7.19 3.18
CA LEU A 318 0.94 -7.51 2.58
C LEU A 318 1.09 -7.44 1.06
N ASN A 319 0.93 -8.58 0.38
CA ASN A 319 1.03 -8.68 -1.07
C ASN A 319 -0.31 -9.12 -1.63
N ASP A 320 -0.93 -8.31 -2.47
CA ASP A 320 -2.25 -8.53 -3.07
C ASP A 320 -3.29 -9.04 -2.05
N THR A 321 -3.23 -8.46 -0.85
CA THR A 321 -4.03 -8.85 0.31
C THR A 321 -5.14 -7.84 0.54
N GLU A 322 -6.34 -8.33 0.88
CA GLU A 322 -7.48 -7.51 1.23
C GLU A 322 -7.77 -7.61 2.74
N MET A 323 -7.70 -6.49 3.44
CA MET A 323 -8.07 -6.36 4.85
C MET A 323 -9.20 -5.32 4.98
N LYS A 324 -10.31 -5.72 5.61
CA LYS A 324 -11.48 -4.84 5.73
C LYS A 324 -12.13 -4.94 7.11
N SER A 325 -12.19 -3.81 7.80
CA SER A 325 -13.05 -3.60 8.98
C SER A 325 -14.34 -2.88 8.56
N THR A 326 -15.50 -3.45 8.87
CA THR A 326 -16.79 -2.89 8.46
C THR A 326 -17.43 -1.98 9.49
N GLY A 327 -17.08 -2.09 10.77
CA GLY A 327 -17.68 -1.31 11.87
C GLY A 327 -16.67 -0.68 12.83
N GLY A 328 -15.38 -0.95 12.66
CA GLY A 328 -14.34 -0.46 13.57
C GLY A 328 -13.14 0.18 12.87
N HIS A 329 -12.05 0.25 13.59
CA HIS A 329 -10.77 0.79 13.10
C HIS A 329 -9.85 -0.32 12.55
N ALA A 330 -8.74 0.11 11.93
CA ALA A 330 -7.65 -0.78 11.53
C ALA A 330 -6.30 -0.18 11.96
N ASN A 331 -5.58 -0.89 12.83
CA ASN A 331 -4.27 -0.49 13.32
C ASN A 331 -3.22 -1.55 12.94
N LEU A 332 -2.20 -1.14 12.23
CA LEU A 332 -1.03 -1.96 11.92
C LEU A 332 0.21 -1.31 12.54
N SER A 333 0.83 -1.97 13.50
CA SER A 333 2.04 -1.51 14.17
C SER A 333 3.16 -2.54 14.02
N ALA A 334 4.27 -2.13 13.45
CA ALA A 334 5.45 -2.96 13.27
C ALA A 334 6.68 -2.28 13.89
N ALA A 335 7.53 -3.06 14.54
CA ALA A 335 8.82 -2.53 14.98
C ALA A 335 9.79 -2.31 13.81
N ASP A 336 9.57 -3.03 12.68
CA ASP A 336 10.29 -2.83 11.42
C ASP A 336 9.39 -2.16 10.35
N ALA A 337 9.57 -2.50 9.09
CA ALA A 337 8.85 -1.90 7.98
C ALA A 337 7.43 -2.47 7.81
N ILE A 338 6.54 -1.62 7.29
CA ILE A 338 5.22 -2.00 6.79
C ILE A 338 5.21 -1.81 5.27
N ALA A 339 4.96 -2.88 4.53
CA ALA A 339 4.85 -2.87 3.08
C ALA A 339 3.49 -3.38 2.62
N LEU A 340 2.78 -2.59 1.84
CA LEU A 340 1.55 -2.95 1.15
C LEU A 340 1.80 -2.90 -0.36
N THR A 341 1.83 -4.07 -1.00
CA THR A 341 2.05 -4.20 -2.45
C THR A 341 0.74 -4.67 -3.09
N GLY A 342 0.12 -3.85 -3.94
CA GLY A 342 -1.16 -4.16 -4.58
C GLY A 342 -2.33 -4.41 -3.62
N SER A 343 -2.14 -4.16 -2.33
CA SER A 343 -3.02 -4.58 -1.25
C SER A 343 -4.03 -3.51 -0.86
N SER A 344 -5.14 -3.92 -0.27
CA SER A 344 -6.20 -3.03 0.20
C SER A 344 -6.39 -3.14 1.70
N LEU A 345 -6.28 -2.02 2.41
CA LEU A 345 -6.63 -1.86 3.82
C LEU A 345 -7.75 -0.83 3.94
N MET A 346 -8.93 -1.29 4.30
CA MET A 346 -10.13 -0.45 4.42
C MET A 346 -10.75 -0.57 5.81
N ALA A 347 -11.19 0.55 6.36
CA ALA A 347 -11.94 0.57 7.61
C ALA A 347 -13.09 1.58 7.54
N SER A 348 -14.17 1.33 8.28
CA SER A 348 -15.18 2.37 8.50
C SER A 348 -14.68 3.43 9.46
N GLY A 349 -13.99 3.03 10.54
CA GLY A 349 -13.32 3.91 11.49
C GLY A 349 -11.92 4.34 11.02
N SER A 350 -11.11 4.75 11.98
CA SER A 350 -9.74 5.22 11.72
C SER A 350 -8.80 4.14 11.20
N ILE A 351 -7.80 4.56 10.44
CA ILE A 351 -6.68 3.69 10.04
C ILE A 351 -5.38 4.29 10.56
N LYS A 352 -4.58 3.46 11.21
CA LYS A 352 -3.24 3.85 11.68
C LYS A 352 -2.19 2.84 11.22
N LEU A 353 -1.15 3.32 10.57
CA LEU A 353 0.04 2.55 10.26
C LEU A 353 1.23 3.16 11.00
N ASN A 354 1.94 2.35 11.77
CA ASN A 354 3.13 2.77 12.52
C ASN A 354 4.28 1.79 12.32
N GLY A 355 5.40 2.25 11.78
CA GLY A 355 6.56 1.41 11.48
C GLY A 355 7.84 2.20 11.25
N THR A 356 8.97 1.52 11.10
CA THR A 356 10.23 2.20 10.77
C THR A 356 10.20 2.79 9.36
N ARG A 357 9.55 2.11 8.43
CA ARG A 357 9.31 2.55 7.06
C ARG A 357 7.93 2.10 6.62
N ILE A 358 7.22 2.93 5.87
CA ILE A 358 5.92 2.58 5.30
C ILE A 358 6.03 2.69 3.77
N ALA A 359 5.70 1.61 3.06
CA ALA A 359 5.72 1.55 1.61
C ALA A 359 4.38 1.06 1.07
N LEU A 360 3.73 1.88 0.27
CA LEU A 360 2.54 1.57 -0.50
C LEU A 360 2.96 1.53 -1.97
N THR A 361 2.97 0.34 -2.57
CA THR A 361 3.54 0.12 -3.90
C THR A 361 2.58 -0.68 -4.79
N PRO A 362 2.72 -0.56 -6.10
CA PRO A 362 1.97 -1.41 -7.02
C PRO A 362 2.50 -2.85 -7.00
N ASP A 363 1.63 -3.80 -7.32
CA ASP A 363 1.98 -5.19 -7.60
C ASP A 363 2.56 -5.36 -9.02
N ASP A 364 2.83 -6.60 -9.42
CA ASP A 364 3.34 -6.93 -10.76
C ASP A 364 2.35 -6.58 -11.88
N ALA A 365 1.05 -6.49 -11.58
CA ALA A 365 0.01 -6.04 -12.51
C ALA A 365 -0.14 -4.51 -12.52
N MET A 366 0.73 -3.77 -11.84
CA MET A 366 0.72 -2.31 -11.69
C MET A 366 -0.51 -1.76 -10.96
N LYS A 367 -1.21 -2.60 -10.21
CA LYS A 367 -2.30 -2.19 -9.31
C LYS A 367 -1.69 -1.62 -8.02
N GLY A 368 -1.97 -0.37 -7.73
CA GLY A 368 -1.52 0.30 -6.51
C GLY A 368 -2.20 -0.22 -5.25
N ALA A 369 -1.58 0.03 -4.11
CA ALA A 369 -2.20 -0.22 -2.82
C ALA A 369 -3.31 0.81 -2.52
N THR A 370 -4.24 0.45 -1.65
CA THR A 370 -5.31 1.33 -1.17
C THR A 370 -5.36 1.30 0.35
N VAL A 371 -5.29 2.46 0.97
CA VAL A 371 -5.51 2.66 2.41
C VAL A 371 -6.63 3.68 2.56
N ALA A 372 -7.84 3.25 2.95
CA ALA A 372 -9.00 4.12 2.91
C ALA A 372 -9.91 3.96 4.15
N SER A 373 -10.12 5.07 4.87
CA SER A 373 -11.16 5.21 5.89
C SER A 373 -12.40 5.88 5.30
N THR A 374 -13.58 5.31 5.61
CA THR A 374 -14.84 5.83 5.05
C THR A 374 -15.57 6.82 5.97
N GLN A 375 -15.26 6.86 7.26
CA GLN A 375 -15.93 7.75 8.23
C GLN A 375 -14.96 8.55 9.10
N SER A 376 -13.67 8.18 9.13
CA SER A 376 -12.67 8.80 10.00
C SER A 376 -11.38 9.10 9.22
N GLY A 377 -10.25 9.24 9.90
CA GLY A 377 -8.98 9.62 9.33
C GLY A 377 -8.02 8.45 9.09
N VAL A 378 -6.97 8.77 8.35
CA VAL A 378 -5.82 7.90 8.10
C VAL A 378 -4.56 8.58 8.61
N VAL A 379 -3.82 7.89 9.48
CA VAL A 379 -2.53 8.34 10.01
C VAL A 379 -1.44 7.34 9.65
N LEU A 380 -0.43 7.79 8.94
CA LEU A 380 0.78 7.04 8.66
C LEU A 380 1.94 7.68 9.42
N LYS A 381 2.57 6.93 10.32
CA LYS A 381 3.70 7.38 11.14
C LYS A 381 4.91 6.51 10.91
N SER A 382 6.02 7.10 10.47
CA SER A 382 7.24 6.38 10.13
C SER A 382 8.47 6.97 10.82
N ALA A 383 9.34 6.11 11.36
CA ALA A 383 10.63 6.53 11.88
C ALA A 383 11.68 6.83 10.78
N ALA A 384 11.38 6.50 9.52
CA ALA A 384 12.17 6.86 8.34
C ALA A 384 11.24 7.38 7.24
N ASP A 385 11.19 6.75 6.08
CA ASP A 385 10.45 7.23 4.91
C ASP A 385 9.01 6.71 4.86
N ILE A 386 8.12 7.52 4.29
CA ILE A 386 6.82 7.09 3.77
C ILE A 386 6.85 7.19 2.25
N VAL A 387 6.54 6.07 1.58
CA VAL A 387 6.57 5.95 0.11
C VAL A 387 5.18 5.53 -0.38
N ASN A 388 4.58 6.34 -1.24
CA ASN A 388 3.32 6.09 -1.92
C ASN A 388 3.56 6.10 -3.43
N ILE A 389 3.60 4.93 -4.07
CA ILE A 389 3.79 4.81 -5.53
C ILE A 389 2.52 4.26 -6.16
N GLY A 390 1.87 5.06 -7.02
CA GLY A 390 0.68 4.64 -7.75
C GLY A 390 -0.46 4.16 -6.85
N SER A 391 -0.53 4.61 -5.61
CA SER A 391 -1.41 4.08 -4.57
C SER A 391 -2.30 5.18 -4.00
N LEU A 392 -3.40 4.79 -3.36
CA LEU A 392 -4.38 5.71 -2.78
C LEU A 392 -4.31 5.69 -1.25
N VAL A 393 -4.17 6.87 -0.65
CA VAL A 393 -4.42 7.10 0.79
C VAL A 393 -5.57 8.07 0.92
N GLN A 394 -6.68 7.65 1.54
CA GLN A 394 -7.89 8.45 1.64
C GLN A 394 -8.45 8.43 3.06
N GLY A 395 -8.72 9.61 3.61
CA GLY A 395 -9.42 9.81 4.88
C GLY A 395 -10.66 10.67 4.70
N GLN A 396 -11.65 10.47 5.57
CA GLN A 396 -12.90 11.24 5.55
C GLN A 396 -12.77 12.51 6.40
N THR A 397 -12.45 12.36 7.68
CA THR A 397 -12.27 13.45 8.66
C THR A 397 -11.03 13.20 9.51
N ALA A 398 -10.62 14.15 10.34
CA ALA A 398 -9.60 13.88 11.36
C ALA A 398 -10.08 12.82 12.37
N ILE A 399 -9.14 12.15 13.03
CA ILE A 399 -9.45 11.19 14.09
C ILE A 399 -9.67 11.98 15.39
N ASP A 400 -10.88 11.93 15.92
CA ASP A 400 -11.24 12.66 17.14
C ASP A 400 -10.40 12.21 18.35
N GLY A 401 -9.88 13.18 19.09
CA GLY A 401 -9.09 12.94 20.30
C GLY A 401 -7.69 12.35 20.06
N ASP A 402 -7.26 12.22 18.82
CA ASP A 402 -5.93 11.71 18.48
C ASP A 402 -4.97 12.86 18.18
N SER A 403 -3.96 13.04 19.02
CA SER A 403 -2.92 14.06 18.85
C SER A 403 -2.01 13.84 17.61
N ASP A 404 -1.94 12.63 17.11
CA ASP A 404 -1.17 12.32 15.89
C ASP A 404 -1.97 12.64 14.61
N SER A 405 -3.28 12.93 14.72
CA SER A 405 -4.18 13.22 13.58
C SER A 405 -4.39 14.73 13.42
N ALA A 406 -3.64 15.33 12.52
CA ALA A 406 -3.79 16.75 12.17
C ALA A 406 -4.80 16.99 11.03
N GLY A 407 -5.38 15.95 10.44
CA GLY A 407 -6.33 16.04 9.35
C GLY A 407 -6.96 14.69 8.98
N ALA A 408 -7.78 14.69 7.92
CA ALA A 408 -8.35 13.47 7.37
C ALA A 408 -7.26 12.50 6.90
N VAL A 409 -6.18 13.03 6.34
CA VAL A 409 -4.97 12.29 6.00
C VAL A 409 -3.79 12.96 6.65
N THR A 410 -3.08 12.24 7.51
CA THR A 410 -1.89 12.72 8.20
C THR A 410 -0.72 11.77 7.93
N LEU A 411 0.35 12.28 7.35
CA LEU A 411 1.60 11.55 7.15
C LEU A 411 2.70 12.22 7.96
N ASN A 412 3.30 11.46 8.88
CA ASN A 412 4.42 11.90 9.71
C ASN A 412 5.63 10.99 9.45
N ALA A 413 6.64 11.47 8.79
CA ALA A 413 7.88 10.76 8.51
C ALA A 413 9.09 11.47 9.15
N ALA A 414 9.93 10.75 9.88
CA ALA A 414 11.21 11.31 10.32
C ALA A 414 12.20 11.50 9.14
N GLY A 415 12.05 10.70 8.07
CA GLY A 415 12.73 10.83 6.79
C GLY A 415 11.89 11.63 5.78
N ARG A 416 11.84 11.16 4.55
CA ARG A 416 11.12 11.80 3.44
C ARG A 416 9.70 11.22 3.26
N ILE A 417 8.84 12.02 2.64
CA ILE A 417 7.55 11.59 2.10
C ILE A 417 7.64 11.63 0.57
N LEU A 418 7.44 10.48 -0.08
CA LEU A 418 7.40 10.37 -1.53
C LEU A 418 5.99 9.97 -1.97
N ASN A 419 5.32 10.84 -2.73
CA ASN A 419 4.08 10.56 -3.44
C ASN A 419 4.37 10.58 -4.95
N GLN A 420 4.31 9.43 -5.61
CA GLN A 420 4.79 9.27 -6.99
C GLN A 420 3.84 8.44 -7.85
N SER A 421 3.75 8.79 -9.13
CA SER A 421 3.17 7.91 -10.15
C SER A 421 4.25 7.55 -11.18
N LEU A 422 4.35 6.27 -11.50
CA LEU A 422 5.17 5.79 -12.62
C LEU A 422 4.30 5.74 -13.89
N PRO A 423 4.88 5.72 -15.10
CA PRO A 423 4.10 5.72 -16.34
C PRO A 423 3.04 4.61 -16.41
N GLN A 424 3.36 3.42 -15.91
CA GLN A 424 2.48 2.24 -15.98
C GLN A 424 1.54 2.09 -14.78
N THR A 425 1.81 2.77 -13.65
CA THR A 425 1.00 2.64 -12.42
C THR A 425 -0.27 3.48 -12.47
N GLN A 426 -1.15 3.28 -11.50
CA GLN A 426 -2.19 4.25 -11.17
C GLN A 426 -1.58 5.56 -10.67
N ILE A 427 -2.39 6.58 -10.54
CA ILE A 427 -1.94 7.86 -9.98
C ILE A 427 -1.78 7.71 -8.47
N GLY A 428 -0.63 8.13 -7.92
CA GLY A 428 -0.42 8.27 -6.48
C GLY A 428 -1.26 9.41 -5.92
N ILE A 429 -2.13 9.12 -4.96
CA ILE A 429 -3.09 10.09 -4.43
C ILE A 429 -3.08 10.07 -2.91
N LEU A 430 -2.96 11.24 -2.31
CA LEU A 430 -3.26 11.52 -0.91
C LEU A 430 -4.50 12.41 -0.89
N PHE A 431 -5.62 11.96 -0.28
CA PHE A 431 -6.90 12.65 -0.40
C PHE A 431 -7.66 12.78 0.93
N GLY A 432 -7.89 14.01 1.35
CA GLY A 432 -8.79 14.37 2.46
C GLY A 432 -10.19 14.75 1.94
N VAL A 433 -11.19 13.89 2.20
CA VAL A 433 -12.55 14.06 1.63
C VAL A 433 -13.33 15.18 2.30
N GLN A 434 -13.36 15.21 3.63
CA GLN A 434 -14.06 16.26 4.41
C GLN A 434 -13.15 16.91 5.45
N GLY A 435 -11.86 16.68 5.35
CA GLY A 435 -10.85 17.21 6.28
C GLY A 435 -9.54 17.50 5.59
N ASP A 436 -8.63 18.04 6.34
CA ASP A 436 -7.34 18.52 5.89
C ASP A 436 -6.42 17.37 5.47
N VAL A 437 -5.43 17.66 4.62
CA VAL A 437 -4.26 16.82 4.39
C VAL A 437 -3.06 17.47 5.02
N SER A 438 -2.41 16.76 5.94
CA SER A 438 -1.24 17.24 6.68
C SER A 438 -0.05 16.32 6.45
N LEU A 439 1.04 16.87 5.94
CA LEU A 439 2.30 16.16 5.70
C LEU A 439 3.42 16.80 6.51
N THR A 440 4.07 16.01 7.34
CA THR A 440 5.26 16.43 8.10
C THR A 440 6.42 15.47 7.81
N ALA A 441 7.49 15.99 7.26
CA ALA A 441 8.70 15.23 6.95
C ALA A 441 9.93 15.86 7.58
N GLY A 442 10.79 15.04 8.18
CA GLY A 442 12.11 15.51 8.67
C GLY A 442 13.08 15.83 7.53
N ALA A 443 12.87 15.24 6.35
CA ALA A 443 13.60 15.51 5.12
C ALA A 443 12.65 16.08 4.05
N ASP A 444 12.73 15.59 2.82
CA ASP A 444 11.99 16.13 1.68
C ASP A 444 10.54 15.62 1.61
N VAL A 445 9.67 16.45 1.04
CA VAL A 445 8.36 16.06 0.53
C VAL A 445 8.40 16.12 -0.99
N VAL A 446 8.21 14.98 -1.65
CA VAL A 446 8.24 14.87 -3.11
C VAL A 446 6.88 14.42 -3.62
N ASN A 447 6.24 15.25 -4.43
CA ASN A 447 5.03 14.95 -5.18
C ASN A 447 5.36 14.90 -6.67
N GLN A 448 5.58 13.68 -7.19
CA GLN A 448 6.08 13.49 -8.55
C GLN A 448 5.04 12.81 -9.43
N ASN A 449 4.51 13.52 -10.43
CA ASN A 449 3.41 13.02 -11.28
C ASN A 449 2.19 12.54 -10.49
N ALA A 450 1.97 13.07 -9.28
CA ALA A 450 1.05 12.57 -8.29
C ALA A 450 0.18 13.70 -7.71
N ARG A 451 -0.77 13.37 -6.84
CA ARG A 451 -1.75 14.32 -6.35
C ARG A 451 -1.83 14.34 -4.83
N ILE A 452 -1.78 15.53 -4.26
CA ILE A 452 -2.09 15.83 -2.86
C ILE A 452 -3.33 16.72 -2.87
N LEU A 453 -4.46 16.19 -2.46
CA LEU A 453 -5.76 16.81 -2.63
C LEU A 453 -6.50 16.88 -1.29
N SER A 454 -7.11 18.00 -1.00
CA SER A 454 -8.00 18.16 0.13
C SER A 454 -9.21 18.99 -0.28
N ASN A 455 -10.41 18.59 0.15
CA ASN A 455 -11.57 19.47 0.03
C ASN A 455 -11.56 20.59 1.09
N ARG A 456 -10.59 20.59 2.02
CA ARG A 456 -10.32 21.66 3.00
C ARG A 456 -8.91 22.19 2.82
N ASN A 457 -8.09 22.15 3.87
CA ASN A 457 -6.73 22.70 3.81
C ASN A 457 -5.70 21.63 3.43
N VAL A 458 -4.61 22.07 2.83
CA VAL A 458 -3.38 21.30 2.68
C VAL A 458 -2.27 21.98 3.46
N SER A 459 -1.63 21.26 4.37
CA SER A 459 -0.47 21.70 5.15
C SER A 459 0.72 20.79 4.88
N ILE A 460 1.85 21.36 4.49
CA ILE A 460 3.09 20.64 4.24
C ILE A 460 4.22 21.31 5.03
N ASP A 461 4.86 20.54 5.90
CA ASP A 461 6.05 20.95 6.66
C ASP A 461 7.20 19.98 6.36
N ALA A 462 8.14 20.43 5.52
CA ALA A 462 9.32 19.67 5.12
C ALA A 462 10.58 20.25 5.78
N GLY A 463 11.30 19.42 6.52
CA GLY A 463 12.62 19.78 7.05
C GLY A 463 13.65 20.04 5.94
N GLY A 464 13.52 19.33 4.83
CA GLY A 464 14.22 19.51 3.56
C GLY A 464 13.41 20.29 2.52
N ASP A 465 13.39 19.82 1.30
CA ASP A 465 12.76 20.48 0.15
C ASP A 465 11.32 19.97 -0.08
N LEU A 466 10.44 20.86 -0.56
CA LEU A 466 9.22 20.48 -1.25
C LEU A 466 9.47 20.46 -2.76
N GLN A 467 9.19 19.31 -3.39
CA GLN A 467 9.25 19.14 -4.84
C GLN A 467 7.88 18.72 -5.37
N ASN A 468 7.25 19.60 -6.17
CA ASN A 468 6.01 19.30 -6.90
C ASN A 468 6.33 19.28 -8.39
N ILE A 469 6.68 18.11 -8.92
CA ILE A 469 7.36 17.98 -10.22
C ILE A 469 6.65 17.02 -11.16
N VAL A 470 6.71 17.34 -12.45
CA VAL A 470 6.24 16.48 -13.54
C VAL A 470 7.43 15.99 -14.34
N ASN A 471 7.49 14.68 -14.59
CA ASN A 471 8.54 14.09 -15.42
C ASN A 471 8.34 14.48 -16.89
N HIS A 472 9.42 14.87 -17.50
CA HIS A 472 9.44 15.25 -18.91
C HIS A 472 10.79 14.95 -19.53
N SER A 473 10.80 14.64 -20.81
CA SER A 473 12.02 14.56 -21.61
C SER A 473 12.41 15.95 -22.12
N THR A 474 13.67 16.27 -22.04
CA THR A 474 14.19 17.49 -22.63
C THR A 474 14.47 17.26 -24.12
N GLY A 475 14.04 18.20 -24.96
CA GLY A 475 14.33 18.16 -26.38
C GLY A 475 15.77 18.51 -26.73
N VAL A 476 16.05 18.52 -28.01
CA VAL A 476 17.40 18.84 -28.52
C VAL A 476 17.81 20.25 -28.07
N ARG A 477 18.95 20.34 -27.36
CA ARG A 477 19.47 21.58 -26.77
C ARG A 477 18.46 22.30 -25.87
N ASN A 478 17.58 21.56 -25.24
CA ASN A 478 16.61 22.07 -24.26
C ASN A 478 15.83 23.32 -24.78
N GLY A 479 15.23 23.22 -25.95
CA GLY A 479 14.45 24.30 -26.53
C GLY A 479 15.26 25.45 -27.15
N ALA A 480 16.57 25.34 -27.27
CA ALA A 480 17.37 26.35 -27.97
C ALA A 480 17.09 26.29 -29.48
N VAL A 481 17.13 27.47 -30.10
CA VAL A 481 16.97 27.59 -31.55
C VAL A 481 18.19 26.96 -32.27
N VAL A 482 17.90 25.96 -33.11
CA VAL A 482 18.92 25.35 -33.98
C VAL A 482 18.69 25.81 -35.41
N GLY A 483 19.48 26.76 -35.86
CA GLY A 483 19.46 27.25 -37.25
C GLY A 483 20.18 26.30 -38.21
N PHE A 484 19.73 26.23 -39.44
CA PHE A 484 20.39 25.57 -40.54
C PHE A 484 20.41 26.43 -41.79
N SER A 485 21.47 26.34 -42.57
CA SER A 485 21.57 26.97 -43.88
C SER A 485 22.33 26.04 -44.81
N ASP A 486 21.66 25.61 -45.87
CA ASP A 486 22.20 24.71 -46.87
C ASP A 486 22.16 25.37 -48.24
N GLN A 487 23.24 25.28 -48.98
CA GLN A 487 23.36 25.72 -50.36
C GLN A 487 23.62 24.53 -51.26
N GLY A 488 22.55 24.05 -51.91
CA GLY A 488 22.61 22.93 -52.83
C GLY A 488 23.27 23.28 -54.17
N GLY A 489 23.38 22.29 -55.03
CA GLY A 489 24.00 22.39 -56.36
C GLY A 489 23.40 23.49 -57.27
N ARG A 490 24.18 23.93 -58.24
CA ARG A 490 23.77 24.86 -59.26
C ARG A 490 23.18 24.08 -60.43
N PHE A 491 22.02 24.51 -60.90
CA PHE A 491 21.53 24.13 -62.23
C PHE A 491 21.54 25.38 -63.11
N LEU A 492 22.40 25.45 -64.08
CA LEU A 492 22.73 26.65 -64.81
C LEU A 492 23.22 27.79 -63.87
N PHE A 493 22.52 28.92 -63.85
CA PHE A 493 22.81 30.07 -62.98
C PHE A 493 21.95 30.09 -61.71
N LEU A 494 21.01 29.11 -61.56
CA LEU A 494 20.14 29.06 -60.41
C LEU A 494 20.76 28.21 -59.25
N LYS A 495 20.76 28.80 -58.08
CA LYS A 495 21.22 28.11 -56.87
C LYS A 495 20.04 27.68 -56.02
N HIS A 496 20.08 26.43 -55.57
CA HIS A 496 19.18 25.97 -54.51
C HIS A 496 19.72 26.47 -53.14
N ARG A 497 18.87 27.18 -52.40
CA ARG A 497 19.17 27.58 -51.03
C ARG A 497 18.05 27.17 -50.11
N SER A 498 18.38 26.55 -48.99
CA SER A 498 17.44 26.22 -47.93
C SER A 498 17.98 26.77 -46.61
N ASP A 499 17.15 27.50 -45.90
CA ASP A 499 17.48 28.03 -44.58
C ASP A 499 16.27 27.90 -43.65
N GLY A 500 16.52 27.87 -42.36
CA GLY A 500 15.46 27.75 -41.37
C GLY A 500 16.02 27.48 -39.96
N PHE A 501 15.11 27.14 -39.09
CA PHE A 501 15.45 26.72 -37.73
C PHE A 501 14.45 25.68 -37.21
N THR A 502 14.89 24.97 -36.18
CA THR A 502 14.06 24.11 -35.37
C THR A 502 14.26 24.41 -33.89
N VAL A 503 13.17 24.25 -33.14
CA VAL A 503 13.18 24.29 -31.68
C VAL A 503 12.51 23.02 -31.20
N ASP A 504 13.08 22.35 -30.23
CA ASP A 504 12.57 21.12 -29.66
C ASP A 504 12.62 21.21 -28.14
N TYR A 505 11.44 21.27 -27.53
CA TYR A 505 11.27 21.30 -26.07
C TYR A 505 11.13 19.91 -25.46
N GLY A 506 11.03 18.84 -26.28
CA GLY A 506 10.78 17.48 -25.80
C GLY A 506 9.29 17.21 -25.55
N GLY A 507 8.99 16.38 -24.55
CA GLY A 507 7.63 15.96 -24.26
C GLY A 507 7.42 15.54 -22.81
N LEU A 508 6.15 15.43 -22.39
CA LEU A 508 5.79 14.82 -21.12
C LEU A 508 5.88 13.30 -21.23
N ASP A 509 6.34 12.65 -20.17
CA ASP A 509 6.34 11.18 -20.09
C ASP A 509 4.91 10.63 -20.11
N ASP A 510 3.99 11.31 -19.38
CA ASP A 510 2.56 10.99 -19.36
C ASP A 510 1.75 12.26 -19.07
N ALA A 511 1.03 12.76 -20.08
CA ALA A 511 0.20 13.96 -19.96
C ALA A 511 -1.01 13.79 -19.04
N SER A 512 -1.41 12.57 -18.70
CA SER A 512 -2.51 12.29 -17.76
C SER A 512 -2.09 12.38 -16.30
N LYS A 513 -0.78 12.35 -16.02
CA LYS A 513 -0.19 12.30 -14.67
C LYS A 513 0.56 13.59 -14.33
N LEU A 514 -0.18 14.68 -14.26
CA LEU A 514 0.37 15.96 -13.79
C LEU A 514 0.40 16.00 -12.26
N ALA A 515 1.35 16.74 -11.70
CA ALA A 515 1.52 16.92 -10.27
C ALA A 515 0.61 18.04 -9.75
N TYR A 516 -0.22 17.73 -8.75
CA TYR A 516 -1.11 18.71 -8.12
C TYR A 516 -0.96 18.71 -6.61
N ILE A 517 -0.98 19.90 -6.01
CA ILE A 517 -1.21 20.15 -4.59
C ILE A 517 -2.40 21.09 -4.53
N THR A 518 -3.57 20.60 -4.08
CA THR A 518 -4.81 21.36 -4.20
C THR A 518 -5.63 21.33 -2.91
N ALA A 519 -6.01 22.50 -2.44
CA ALA A 519 -7.05 22.74 -1.44
C ALA A 519 -8.30 23.29 -2.13
N ASP A 520 -9.46 22.60 -2.01
CA ASP A 520 -10.66 23.02 -2.72
C ASP A 520 -11.36 24.21 -2.01
N ALA A 521 -11.78 24.02 -0.77
CA ALA A 521 -12.48 25.09 -0.02
C ALA A 521 -11.58 25.83 1.00
N GLY A 522 -10.32 25.45 1.14
CA GLY A 522 -9.42 25.95 2.17
C GLY A 522 -8.10 26.49 1.62
N ASN A 523 -7.13 26.57 2.51
CA ASN A 523 -5.82 27.15 2.26
C ASN A 523 -4.77 26.08 1.94
N VAL A 524 -3.73 26.48 1.21
CA VAL A 524 -2.49 25.72 1.09
C VAL A 524 -1.40 26.41 1.88
N SER A 525 -0.82 25.72 2.87
CA SER A 525 0.30 26.21 3.67
C SER A 525 1.51 25.30 3.49
N VAL A 526 2.66 25.88 3.16
CA VAL A 526 3.91 25.14 2.90
C VAL A 526 5.06 25.77 3.67
N ARG A 527 5.83 24.94 4.36
CA ARG A 527 7.14 25.28 4.93
C ARG A 527 8.17 24.28 4.43
N ALA A 528 9.32 24.76 3.94
CA ALA A 528 10.39 23.91 3.42
C ALA A 528 11.74 24.63 3.40
N ALA A 529 12.84 23.93 3.10
CA ALA A 529 14.12 24.58 2.80
C ALA A 529 14.05 25.27 1.44
N ASN A 530 13.72 24.53 0.40
CA ASN A 530 13.38 25.06 -0.92
C ASN A 530 12.00 24.57 -1.35
N VAL A 531 11.32 25.35 -2.18
CA VAL A 531 10.08 24.94 -2.83
C VAL A 531 10.29 24.96 -4.33
N THR A 532 10.15 23.80 -4.96
CA THR A 532 10.33 23.59 -6.40
C THR A 532 9.03 23.08 -7.01
N ASN A 533 8.40 23.88 -7.88
CA ASN A 533 7.19 23.54 -8.62
C ASN A 533 7.47 23.55 -10.12
N ILE A 534 7.90 22.40 -10.68
CA ILE A 534 8.24 22.27 -12.10
C ILE A 534 7.17 21.46 -12.83
N GLY A 535 6.43 22.11 -13.71
CA GLY A 535 5.30 21.49 -14.44
C GLY A 535 4.11 21.13 -13.55
N GLY A 536 4.23 21.32 -12.24
CA GLY A 536 3.17 21.08 -11.26
C GLY A 536 2.25 22.28 -11.07
N SER A 537 1.18 22.07 -10.32
CA SER A 537 0.24 23.12 -9.92
C SER A 537 0.02 23.10 -8.41
N ILE A 538 0.06 24.26 -7.78
CA ILE A 538 -0.29 24.49 -6.38
C ILE A 538 -1.52 25.40 -6.38
N LEU A 539 -2.67 24.89 -5.94
CA LEU A 539 -3.96 25.53 -6.13
C LEU A 539 -4.73 25.64 -4.81
N SER A 540 -5.34 26.80 -4.58
CA SER A 540 -6.34 27.00 -3.53
C SER A 540 -7.61 27.60 -4.17
N ASN A 541 -8.61 26.74 -4.41
CA ASN A 541 -9.82 27.14 -5.13
C ASN A 541 -10.78 27.99 -4.29
N GLY A 542 -10.68 27.95 -2.95
CA GLY A 542 -11.55 28.70 -2.06
C GLY A 542 -10.84 29.57 -1.04
N GLY A 543 -9.52 29.50 -0.93
CA GLY A 543 -8.75 30.18 0.11
C GLY A 543 -7.45 30.82 -0.39
N ALA A 544 -6.50 30.94 0.51
CA ALA A 544 -5.20 31.56 0.32
C ALA A 544 -4.07 30.54 0.16
N ILE A 545 -2.95 30.98 -0.36
CA ILE A 545 -1.71 30.21 -0.40
C ILE A 545 -0.63 30.97 0.39
N ASP A 546 -0.02 30.26 1.35
CA ASP A 546 1.13 30.73 2.13
C ASP A 546 2.30 29.74 1.95
N ILE A 547 3.36 30.18 1.28
CA ILE A 547 4.57 29.39 1.06
C ILE A 547 5.77 30.10 1.66
N ALA A 548 6.42 29.45 2.63
CA ALA A 548 7.62 29.92 3.29
C ALA A 548 8.79 28.95 3.04
N ALA A 549 9.75 29.36 2.22
CA ALA A 549 11.00 28.66 2.01
C ALA A 549 12.16 29.34 2.77
N ARG A 550 13.04 28.54 3.37
CA ARG A 550 14.24 29.10 4.00
C ARG A 550 15.19 29.74 2.99
N ASP A 551 15.29 29.16 1.80
CA ASP A 551 16.21 29.57 0.75
C ASP A 551 15.45 30.06 -0.50
N ASN A 552 14.94 29.18 -1.34
CA ASN A 552 14.42 29.55 -2.65
C ASN A 552 13.00 29.02 -2.92
N ILE A 553 12.24 29.78 -3.70
CA ILE A 553 11.00 29.32 -4.33
C ILE A 553 11.19 29.39 -5.84
N LEU A 554 11.07 28.24 -6.51
CA LEU A 554 11.08 28.12 -7.97
C LEU A 554 9.74 27.58 -8.45
N THR A 555 9.06 28.35 -9.31
CA THR A 555 7.96 27.83 -10.12
C THR A 555 8.34 27.90 -11.58
N GLN A 556 8.13 26.80 -12.32
CA GLN A 556 8.54 26.71 -13.71
C GLN A 556 7.55 25.90 -14.52
N ALA A 557 7.08 26.46 -15.65
CA ALA A 557 6.32 25.69 -16.62
C ALA A 557 7.23 24.76 -17.42
N ILE A 558 6.72 23.57 -17.75
CA ILE A 558 7.34 22.66 -18.71
C ILE A 558 6.82 23.02 -20.10
N PHE A 559 7.72 23.32 -21.01
CA PHE A 559 7.39 23.48 -22.43
C PHE A 559 7.62 22.15 -23.14
N THR A 560 6.71 21.78 -24.03
CA THR A 560 6.78 20.57 -24.83
C THR A 560 6.50 20.88 -26.29
N GLY A 561 6.82 19.92 -27.18
CA GLY A 561 6.57 20.04 -28.59
C GLY A 561 7.71 20.72 -29.35
N GLN A 562 7.47 20.94 -30.63
CA GLN A 562 8.47 21.43 -31.56
C GLN A 562 7.94 22.63 -32.35
N ALA A 563 8.84 23.56 -32.67
CA ALA A 563 8.59 24.59 -33.65
C ALA A 563 9.62 24.49 -34.77
N SER A 564 9.19 24.65 -35.99
CA SER A 564 10.08 24.63 -37.14
C SER A 564 9.69 25.67 -38.17
N TYR A 565 10.70 26.25 -38.76
CA TYR A 565 10.58 27.09 -39.93
C TYR A 565 11.57 26.64 -40.97
N ARG A 566 11.13 26.48 -42.21
CA ARG A 566 11.97 26.18 -43.37
C ARG A 566 11.60 27.03 -44.55
N ARG A 567 12.58 27.66 -45.13
CA ARG A 567 12.48 28.34 -46.43
C ARG A 567 13.35 27.60 -47.45
N SER A 568 12.81 27.37 -48.62
CA SER A 568 13.54 26.75 -49.72
C SER A 568 13.29 27.54 -50.97
N CYS A 569 14.35 28.01 -51.63
CA CYS A 569 14.35 28.80 -52.84
C CYS A 569 15.14 28.06 -53.94
N PHE A 570 14.54 27.96 -55.14
CA PHE A 570 15.20 27.53 -56.37
C PHE A 570 14.79 28.48 -57.49
N VAL A 571 13.71 28.24 -58.23
CA VAL A 571 13.07 29.22 -59.13
C VAL A 571 12.11 30.09 -58.32
N PHE A 572 11.43 29.51 -57.38
CA PHE A 572 10.48 30.15 -56.47
C PHE A 572 10.83 29.83 -55.04
N CYS A 573 10.51 30.76 -54.13
CA CYS A 573 10.68 30.53 -52.70
C CYS A 573 9.42 29.95 -52.12
N ARG A 574 9.59 28.90 -51.33
CA ARG A 574 8.53 28.29 -50.52
C ARG A 574 8.94 28.31 -49.08
N ALA A 575 8.10 28.85 -48.22
CA ALA A 575 8.31 28.78 -46.76
C ALA A 575 7.20 27.93 -46.11
N SER A 576 7.56 27.17 -45.11
CA SER A 576 6.65 26.44 -44.25
C SER A 576 7.05 26.66 -42.80
N ALA A 577 6.09 26.72 -41.92
CA ALA A 577 6.31 26.79 -40.50
C ALA A 577 5.29 25.87 -39.79
N SER A 578 5.71 25.29 -38.69
CA SER A 578 4.86 24.51 -37.81
C SER A 578 5.25 24.76 -36.38
N SER A 579 4.28 24.72 -35.48
CA SER A 579 4.50 24.72 -34.04
C SER A 579 3.37 23.96 -33.36
N ASN A 580 3.74 23.08 -32.46
CA ASN A 580 2.87 22.44 -31.48
C ASN A 580 3.37 22.66 -30.06
N VAL A 581 4.16 23.74 -29.87
CA VAL A 581 4.70 24.10 -28.56
C VAL A 581 3.55 24.44 -27.60
N GLN A 582 3.56 23.80 -26.45
CA GLN A 582 2.59 24.01 -25.37
C GLN A 582 3.32 24.12 -24.03
N ALA A 583 2.77 24.90 -23.10
CA ALA A 583 3.25 25.04 -21.74
C ALA A 583 2.35 24.24 -20.79
N PHE A 584 2.93 23.54 -19.84
CA PHE A 584 2.23 22.77 -18.82
C PHE A 584 2.68 23.16 -17.41
N GLY A 585 1.72 23.36 -16.51
CA GLY A 585 1.95 23.60 -15.10
C GLY A 585 2.81 24.82 -14.80
N GLY A 586 3.62 24.75 -13.75
CA GLY A 586 4.30 25.91 -13.20
C GLY A 586 3.32 26.94 -12.66
N VAL A 587 2.21 26.47 -12.07
CA VAL A 587 1.10 27.31 -11.63
C VAL A 587 1.05 27.37 -10.11
N ILE A 588 0.91 28.59 -9.55
CA ILE A 588 0.52 28.83 -8.15
C ILE A 588 -0.69 29.78 -8.25
N GLU A 589 -1.87 29.29 -7.86
CA GLU A 589 -3.10 30.06 -8.01
C GLU A 589 -3.97 29.97 -6.76
N ALA A 590 -4.46 31.12 -6.29
CA ALA A 590 -5.37 31.22 -5.16
C ALA A 590 -6.58 32.09 -5.47
N GLN A 591 -7.74 31.67 -4.98
CA GLN A 591 -8.98 32.48 -5.00
C GLN A 591 -8.89 33.72 -4.09
N SER A 592 -8.02 33.68 -3.08
CA SER A 592 -7.75 34.79 -2.17
C SER A 592 -6.31 35.26 -2.33
N ASP A 593 -5.64 35.54 -1.23
CA ASP A 593 -4.29 36.09 -1.20
C ASP A 593 -3.22 35.01 -1.44
N ILE A 594 -2.10 35.43 -2.03
CA ILE A 594 -0.89 34.64 -2.08
C ILE A 594 0.23 35.38 -1.35
N GLN A 595 0.85 34.70 -0.41
CA GLN A 595 2.10 35.13 0.23
C GLN A 595 3.20 34.09 -0.09
N LEU A 596 4.23 34.54 -0.79
CA LEU A 596 5.45 33.77 -1.02
C LEU A 596 6.60 34.42 -0.27
N LYS A 597 7.25 33.66 0.59
CA LYS A 597 8.41 34.10 1.38
C LYS A 597 9.60 33.22 1.12
N ALA A 598 10.71 33.80 0.73
CA ALA A 598 11.99 33.10 0.49
C ALA A 598 13.16 33.89 1.11
N GLY A 599 14.10 33.15 1.71
CA GLY A 599 15.28 33.79 2.30
C GLY A 599 16.27 34.35 1.27
N THR A 600 16.25 33.80 0.05
CA THR A 600 17.18 34.20 -1.02
C THR A 600 16.48 34.73 -2.25
N GLN A 601 15.68 33.90 -2.93
CA GLN A 601 15.08 34.26 -4.22
C GLN A 601 13.74 33.57 -4.47
N ILE A 602 12.84 34.30 -5.13
CA ILE A 602 11.62 33.77 -5.76
C ILE A 602 11.80 33.84 -7.26
N THR A 603 11.68 32.72 -7.97
CA THR A 603 11.80 32.65 -9.43
C THR A 603 10.55 32.04 -10.05
N ASN A 604 10.04 32.70 -11.09
CA ASN A 604 9.00 32.18 -11.93
C ASN A 604 9.48 32.14 -13.39
N THR A 605 9.70 30.92 -13.92
CA THR A 605 10.18 30.72 -15.29
C THR A 605 9.07 30.14 -16.17
N GLY A 606 8.52 30.92 -17.05
CA GLY A 606 7.43 30.52 -17.98
C GLY A 606 6.13 30.13 -17.30
N GLY A 607 6.04 30.15 -15.97
CA GLY A 607 4.88 29.78 -15.17
C GLY A 607 3.95 30.95 -14.88
N THR A 608 2.95 30.69 -14.03
CA THR A 608 1.94 31.69 -13.61
C THR A 608 1.77 31.65 -12.09
N VAL A 609 1.92 32.82 -11.45
CA VAL A 609 1.53 33.05 -10.07
C VAL A 609 0.37 34.03 -10.08
N LEU A 610 -0.83 33.58 -9.67
CA LEU A 610 -2.09 34.35 -9.75
C LEU A 610 -2.81 34.33 -8.40
N ALA A 611 -2.88 35.47 -7.73
CA ALA A 611 -3.77 35.70 -6.62
C ALA A 611 -4.99 36.48 -7.14
N LEU A 612 -6.21 36.02 -6.87
CA LEU A 612 -7.39 36.87 -7.13
C LEU A 612 -7.55 37.94 -6.05
N GLY A 613 -6.95 37.75 -4.88
CA GLY A 613 -6.72 38.75 -3.84
C GLY A 613 -5.37 39.47 -3.99
N ALA A 614 -4.75 39.78 -2.89
CA ALA A 614 -3.44 40.44 -2.84
C ALA A 614 -2.27 39.45 -3.07
N LEU A 615 -1.26 39.91 -3.78
CA LEU A 615 0.00 39.17 -3.97
C LEU A 615 1.16 39.84 -3.24
N THR A 616 1.78 39.11 -2.34
CA THR A 616 2.96 39.54 -1.58
C THR A 616 4.13 38.60 -1.84
N LEU A 617 5.26 39.15 -2.25
CA LEU A 617 6.51 38.43 -2.52
C LEU A 617 7.59 38.96 -1.58
N ASP A 618 7.91 38.17 -0.56
CA ASP A 618 8.87 38.52 0.48
C ASP A 618 10.19 37.77 0.25
N ALA A 619 11.09 38.38 -0.50
CA ALA A 619 12.42 37.84 -0.78
C ALA A 619 13.39 38.99 -1.13
N PRO A 620 14.69 38.82 -0.89
CA PRO A 620 15.70 39.77 -1.35
C PRO A 620 15.65 40.02 -2.85
N LYS A 621 15.32 38.99 -3.64
CA LYS A 621 15.25 39.04 -5.08
C LYS A 621 14.06 38.24 -5.63
N THR A 622 13.34 38.79 -6.60
CA THR A 622 12.25 38.11 -7.32
C THR A 622 12.45 38.23 -8.82
N LEU A 623 12.47 37.10 -9.53
CA LEU A 623 12.70 37.03 -10.97
C LEU A 623 11.44 36.59 -11.71
N ALA A 624 10.96 37.44 -12.61
CA ALA A 624 9.89 37.15 -13.59
C ALA A 624 10.52 36.83 -14.94
N GLN A 625 10.62 35.53 -15.29
CA GLN A 625 11.29 35.07 -16.50
C GLN A 625 10.31 34.46 -17.50
N GLY A 626 10.18 35.08 -18.67
CA GLY A 626 9.39 34.53 -19.78
C GLY A 626 10.20 33.50 -20.58
N VAL A 627 9.49 32.57 -21.21
CA VAL A 627 10.07 31.55 -22.11
C VAL A 627 9.47 31.71 -23.50
N PRO A 628 10.26 31.63 -24.60
CA PRO A 628 9.75 31.82 -25.94
C PRO A 628 8.69 30.77 -26.30
N GLY A 629 7.49 31.22 -26.58
CA GLY A 629 6.44 30.46 -27.26
C GLY A 629 6.40 30.79 -28.76
N TYR A 630 5.91 29.86 -29.55
CA TYR A 630 5.95 29.99 -31.02
C TYR A 630 4.55 29.89 -31.60
N THR A 631 4.07 30.99 -32.25
CA THR A 631 2.81 31.05 -32.99
C THR A 631 3.09 31.07 -34.48
N VAL A 632 2.36 30.26 -35.22
CA VAL A 632 2.55 30.11 -36.67
C VAL A 632 1.38 30.68 -37.45
N ILE A 633 1.72 31.41 -38.49
CA ILE A 633 0.77 31.83 -39.52
C ILE A 633 1.22 31.25 -40.86
N ASN A 634 0.49 30.27 -41.36
CA ASN A 634 0.66 29.72 -42.71
C ASN A 634 -0.42 30.28 -43.63
N ARG A 635 -0.03 30.84 -44.79
CA ARG A 635 -0.95 31.16 -45.86
C ARG A 635 -0.62 30.31 -47.06
N ASN A 636 -1.54 29.40 -47.38
CA ASN A 636 -1.51 28.63 -48.62
C ASN A 636 -2.26 29.48 -49.67
N HIS A 637 -1.57 29.88 -50.72
CA HIS A 637 -2.08 30.70 -51.85
C HIS A 637 -2.53 32.11 -51.52
N ASP A 638 -1.65 33.06 -51.81
CA ASP A 638 -2.13 34.34 -52.28
C ASP A 638 -2.45 34.15 -53.78
N LEU A 639 -3.68 34.41 -54.21
CA LEU A 639 -4.10 34.36 -55.61
C LEU A 639 -3.28 35.28 -56.53
N LYS A 640 -2.52 36.23 -55.98
CA LYS A 640 -1.57 37.07 -56.65
C LYS A 640 -0.19 36.44 -56.90
N ALA A 641 0.08 35.27 -56.29
CA ALA A 641 1.34 34.54 -56.49
C ALA A 641 1.18 33.54 -57.65
N TRP A 642 1.31 34.02 -58.84
CA TRP A 642 1.10 33.29 -60.11
C TRP A 642 1.96 32.05 -60.31
N PHE A 643 2.85 31.76 -59.42
CA PHE A 643 3.84 30.67 -59.52
C PHE A 643 3.94 29.76 -58.27
N GLY A 644 2.86 29.65 -57.48
CA GLY A 644 2.82 28.69 -56.37
C GLY A 644 3.75 29.05 -55.21
N ASN A 645 4.06 30.31 -54.99
CA ASN A 645 4.75 30.79 -53.82
C ASN A 645 3.91 30.55 -52.57
N ARG A 646 4.50 29.92 -51.57
CA ARG A 646 3.93 29.73 -50.24
C ARG A 646 4.73 30.56 -49.26
N TRP A 647 4.05 31.31 -48.39
CA TRP A 647 4.74 31.97 -47.30
C TRP A 647 4.20 31.52 -45.96
N ALA A 648 5.08 31.48 -44.99
CA ALA A 648 4.78 31.22 -43.62
C ALA A 648 5.52 32.24 -42.75
N ALA A 649 4.92 32.57 -41.62
CA ALA A 649 5.56 33.37 -40.59
C ALA A 649 5.44 32.63 -39.28
N ILE A 650 6.49 32.72 -38.47
CA ILE A 650 6.51 32.21 -37.11
C ILE A 650 6.85 33.36 -36.19
N TYR A 651 6.08 33.50 -35.13
CA TYR A 651 6.24 34.56 -34.15
C TYR A 651 6.78 33.91 -32.87
N ALA A 652 7.86 34.40 -32.34
CA ALA A 652 8.32 34.11 -31.01
C ALA A 652 7.84 35.21 -30.06
N ALA A 653 7.19 34.81 -28.98
CA ALA A 653 6.80 35.73 -27.91
C ALA A 653 7.10 35.08 -26.58
N ASP A 654 7.61 35.84 -25.62
CA ASP A 654 7.80 35.36 -24.28
C ASP A 654 6.43 34.99 -23.66
N THR A 655 6.35 33.82 -23.09
CA THR A 655 5.15 33.25 -22.49
C THR A 655 5.40 32.94 -21.02
N GLY A 656 4.46 33.28 -20.14
CA GLY A 656 4.53 33.02 -18.71
C GLY A 656 5.60 33.88 -17.99
N GLY A 657 6.07 33.40 -16.86
CA GLY A 657 6.91 34.19 -15.95
C GLY A 657 6.12 35.35 -15.33
N VAL A 658 4.82 35.16 -15.08
CA VAL A 658 3.91 36.23 -14.69
C VAL A 658 3.55 36.12 -13.23
N PHE A 659 3.58 37.26 -12.52
CA PHE A 659 3.08 37.43 -11.16
C PHE A 659 1.92 38.41 -11.19
N THR A 660 0.71 37.93 -10.88
CA THR A 660 -0.51 38.72 -10.96
C THR A 660 -1.22 38.78 -9.62
N GLY A 661 -1.50 39.99 -9.14
CA GLY A 661 -2.41 40.27 -8.03
C GLY A 661 -3.74 40.79 -8.56
N GLY A 662 -4.86 40.27 -8.08
CA GLY A 662 -6.20 40.70 -8.47
C GLY A 662 -6.67 41.97 -7.76
N THR A 663 -6.08 42.29 -6.60
CA THR A 663 -6.41 43.48 -5.82
C THR A 663 -5.15 44.24 -5.40
N GLY A 664 -5.27 45.55 -5.28
CA GLY A 664 -4.20 46.41 -4.79
C GLY A 664 -2.96 46.41 -5.67
N LYS A 665 -1.79 46.38 -5.04
CA LYS A 665 -0.47 46.32 -5.71
C LYS A 665 0.18 44.96 -5.48
N VAL A 666 0.93 44.46 -6.47
CA VAL A 666 1.94 43.43 -6.19
C VAL A 666 3.01 44.02 -5.29
N ARG A 667 3.18 43.47 -4.10
CA ARG A 667 4.13 43.95 -3.09
C ARG A 667 5.38 43.08 -3.07
N LEU A 668 6.53 43.67 -3.29
CA LEU A 668 7.84 43.01 -3.18
C LEU A 668 8.68 43.71 -2.11
N THR A 669 9.27 42.95 -1.22
CA THR A 669 10.16 43.48 -0.16
C THR A 669 11.57 43.73 -0.66
N GLY A 670 12.01 43.07 -1.73
CA GLY A 670 13.35 43.22 -2.33
C GLY A 670 13.30 43.75 -3.78
N GLU A 671 14.32 43.36 -4.54
CA GLU A 671 14.48 43.71 -5.96
C GLU A 671 13.57 42.89 -6.86
N ALA A 672 12.92 43.53 -7.83
CA ALA A 672 12.08 42.92 -8.83
C ALA A 672 12.78 42.87 -10.19
N ASP A 673 13.21 41.68 -10.61
CA ASP A 673 13.82 41.48 -11.92
C ASP A 673 12.79 41.07 -12.97
N ILE A 674 12.87 41.64 -14.15
CA ILE A 674 12.05 41.31 -15.32
C ILE A 674 12.96 40.81 -16.44
N ASP A 675 12.87 39.53 -16.77
CA ASP A 675 13.55 38.90 -17.92
C ASP A 675 12.54 38.21 -18.85
N GLY A 676 11.83 39.04 -19.61
CA GLY A 676 10.78 38.56 -20.51
C GLY A 676 9.47 38.14 -19.82
N GLY A 677 9.38 38.19 -18.51
CA GLY A 677 8.17 38.00 -17.72
C GLY A 677 7.48 39.31 -17.35
N ALA A 678 6.58 39.29 -16.36
CA ALA A 678 5.83 40.47 -15.96
C ALA A 678 5.30 40.40 -14.50
N TYR A 679 5.13 41.57 -13.89
CA TYR A 679 4.35 41.78 -12.66
C TYR A 679 3.11 42.60 -13.03
N SER A 680 1.93 42.23 -12.55
CA SER A 680 0.67 42.90 -12.89
C SER A 680 -0.28 42.96 -11.69
N ALA A 681 -0.82 44.13 -11.43
CA ALA A 681 -1.94 44.32 -10.50
C ALA A 681 -2.70 45.60 -10.85
N PRO A 682 -3.99 45.78 -10.42
CA PRO A 682 -4.77 46.97 -10.71
C PRO A 682 -4.10 48.28 -10.31
N ASP A 683 -3.47 48.34 -9.12
CA ASP A 683 -2.80 49.52 -8.60
C ASP A 683 -1.28 49.53 -8.86
N GLY A 684 -0.80 48.63 -9.73
CA GLY A 684 0.60 48.51 -10.13
C GLY A 684 1.48 47.70 -9.21
N VAL A 685 2.77 47.95 -9.23
CA VAL A 685 3.81 47.19 -8.52
C VAL A 685 4.54 48.09 -7.53
N ALA A 686 4.74 47.58 -6.31
CA ALA A 686 5.56 48.25 -5.28
C ALA A 686 6.74 47.33 -4.91
N ALA A 687 7.93 47.64 -5.42
CA ALA A 687 9.16 46.92 -5.11
C ALA A 687 10.06 47.81 -4.25
N ALA A 688 10.33 47.40 -3.01
CA ALA A 688 11.17 48.19 -2.07
C ALA A 688 12.61 48.25 -2.53
N GLY A 689 13.13 47.20 -3.18
CA GLY A 689 14.48 47.18 -3.78
C GLY A 689 14.56 47.76 -5.20
N GLY A 690 13.45 48.28 -5.73
CA GLY A 690 13.36 48.76 -7.12
C GLY A 690 13.04 47.71 -8.15
N ILE A 691 12.85 48.15 -9.40
CA ILE A 691 12.57 47.28 -10.54
C ILE A 691 13.74 47.33 -11.52
N VAL A 692 14.30 46.18 -11.84
CA VAL A 692 15.36 46.03 -12.83
C VAL A 692 14.83 45.26 -14.04
N THR A 693 14.86 45.87 -15.20
CA THR A 693 14.47 45.22 -16.44
C THR A 693 15.72 44.72 -17.16
N ILE A 694 15.97 43.42 -17.12
CA ILE A 694 17.06 42.75 -17.81
C ILE A 694 16.70 42.65 -19.31
N ARG A 695 15.49 42.18 -19.58
CA ARG A 695 14.93 42.05 -20.92
C ARG A 695 13.42 42.32 -20.85
N PRO A 696 12.91 43.32 -21.60
CA PRO A 696 11.46 43.52 -21.64
C PRO A 696 10.77 42.34 -22.29
N PRO A 697 9.44 42.13 -22.01
CA PRO A 697 8.68 41.08 -22.67
C PRO A 697 8.80 41.21 -24.18
N HIS A 698 9.29 40.17 -24.82
CA HIS A 698 9.67 40.20 -26.22
C HIS A 698 8.45 39.76 -27.07
N ARG A 699 7.98 40.60 -27.92
CA ARG A 699 7.11 40.25 -29.02
C ARG A 699 7.87 40.43 -30.32
N ASP A 700 8.86 39.57 -30.54
CA ASP A 700 9.48 39.57 -31.82
C ASP A 700 8.55 38.87 -32.81
N LEU A 701 8.11 39.67 -33.75
CA LEU A 701 7.86 39.24 -35.08
C LEU A 701 9.19 38.71 -35.66
N VAL A 702 9.66 37.55 -35.25
CA VAL A 702 10.66 36.86 -36.04
C VAL A 702 9.99 36.48 -37.34
N THR A 703 9.81 37.45 -38.20
CA THR A 703 9.50 37.24 -39.61
C THR A 703 10.69 36.60 -40.26
N VAL A 704 10.97 35.35 -39.93
CA VAL A 704 11.90 34.50 -40.69
C VAL A 704 11.23 34.07 -41.98
N GLY A 705 10.00 34.51 -42.22
CA GLY A 705 9.32 34.35 -43.48
C GLY A 705 9.49 35.59 -44.35
N ASN A 706 10.16 35.44 -45.44
CA ASN A 706 10.17 36.45 -46.47
C ASN A 706 8.74 36.76 -46.84
N ARG A 707 8.36 38.01 -46.75
CA ARG A 707 7.28 38.55 -47.61
C ARG A 707 7.71 38.21 -49.03
N ASN A 708 6.89 37.46 -49.75
CA ASN A 708 7.14 37.24 -51.16
C ASN A 708 7.01 38.59 -51.86
N HIS A 709 8.08 39.32 -51.91
CA HIS A 709 8.24 40.36 -52.89
C HIS A 709 8.51 39.61 -54.19
N MET A 710 7.58 39.64 -55.12
CA MET A 710 7.81 39.32 -56.53
C MET A 710 8.76 40.36 -57.11
N GLY A 711 10.02 40.30 -56.68
CA GLY A 711 11.13 41.02 -57.31
C GLY A 711 11.94 40.03 -58.12
N LEU A 712 12.58 40.47 -59.17
CA LEU A 712 13.57 39.71 -59.94
C LEU A 712 14.59 38.95 -59.07
N VAL A 713 14.96 39.51 -57.92
CA VAL A 713 15.91 38.94 -56.94
C VAL A 713 15.35 37.67 -56.27
N SER A 714 14.07 37.66 -55.89
CA SER A 714 13.43 36.44 -55.30
C SER A 714 13.12 35.41 -56.39
N TRP A 715 12.96 35.82 -57.62
CA TRP A 715 12.74 34.96 -58.76
C TRP A 715 14.01 34.12 -59.08
N PHE A 716 15.18 34.69 -58.91
CA PHE A 716 16.48 34.04 -59.12
C PHE A 716 17.02 33.36 -57.86
N GLY A 717 16.28 33.38 -56.74
CA GLY A 717 16.73 32.73 -55.49
C GLY A 717 17.92 33.39 -54.80
N LEU A 718 18.11 34.70 -55.03
CA LEU A 718 19.17 35.52 -54.43
C LEU A 718 18.70 36.22 -53.16
#